data_2c81f5485d911798abba656434f4157b
#
_entry.id   2c81f5485d911798abba656434f4157b
#
_cell.length_a   1.000
_cell.length_b   1.000
_cell.length_c   1.000
_cell.angle_alpha   90.00
_cell.angle_beta   90.00
_cell.angle_gamma   90.00
#
_symmetry.space_group_name_H-M   'P 1'
#
loop_
_entity.id
_entity.type
_entity.pdbx_description
1 polymer ?
#
loop_
_entity_poly.entity_id
_entity_poly.type
_entity_poly.pdbx_seq_one_letter_code
_entity_poly.pdbx_strand_id
1 'polypeptide(L)'
;MSRTHLILFSILCLLSSAKAQQTPAIPYQPSVITDAKGHEWYIEQNGTLQRNGGGASMIGNCMTMQFGSQQFYAQQPLTTPVGNEISVSAQQPHNGISITRRITVMEREGALRYVDEFFNTTSRDVTLSVEIRHGLNNTARELTSNLGRVIKDTLEAQESGILALPGDSERSSPALFLSIRAPKSALPLRLRVQNKYQIAVLYTLTIPAGQSQTLVHGIAQIELGAKATTDEISKACAPFTLARLAKGLPKSVLRTAANFGSAADGFGGREFFPNEFWGITPGASDQLALGKDSLLKGTATMTGLALQREVGKVAPALENIAAIAGSIFTDDARAWLWLRDGQRLLGTLESGELRFTLHSGAELPVEKLDRLILAKSAEPPLPLAHPLIELLNGERIIIQPEGDFNGSSPWGRISVPWSELIALQKAANESLGGLLCLRDGTRVRVLPQAGKGRIKTLSLGEQDIDFAELRQLITPLAMTTAEEDAEPATSFLDLIGGQRLVARISAATLTLTTEVGPLSLTPASIRELRDVSEDENSPARFFEADLWGGGVVRGALEDSRIRVEGRGFVWDIPARQLLRLVNPIPVTDNSLMRRIGQLIQDLGHEQWKTREAATTALRELGPLARGSLQEALKSATDAEVARRLEELLQDPE
;
A
#
# COMPACT_ATOMS: atom_id res chain seq x y z
N MET A 1 0.47 -57.70 -12.00
CA MET A 1 0.91 -56.54 -11.19
C MET A 1 0.01 -56.42 -9.98
N SER A 2 0.57 -56.61 -8.78
CA SER A 2 -0.16 -56.77 -7.53
C SER A 2 -0.69 -55.41 -7.05
N ARG A 3 -1.91 -55.37 -6.49
CA ARG A 3 -2.56 -54.18 -5.89
C ARG A 3 -1.70 -53.47 -4.85
N THR A 4 -0.69 -54.08 -4.30
CA THR A 4 0.25 -53.53 -3.32
C THR A 4 1.20 -52.48 -3.90
N HIS A 5 1.53 -52.56 -5.20
CA HIS A 5 2.41 -51.57 -5.85
C HIS A 5 1.70 -50.25 -6.17
N LEU A 6 0.37 -50.28 -6.34
CA LEU A 6 -0.42 -49.09 -6.60
C LEU A 6 -0.61 -48.21 -5.35
N ILE A 7 -0.69 -48.84 -4.18
CA ILE A 7 -0.84 -48.13 -2.89
C ILE A 7 0.48 -47.48 -2.48
N LEU A 8 1.62 -48.11 -2.72
CA LEU A 8 2.93 -47.53 -2.40
C LEU A 8 3.25 -46.30 -3.28
N PHE A 9 2.82 -46.33 -4.56
CA PHE A 9 3.03 -45.18 -5.46
C PHE A 9 2.13 -43.99 -5.11
N SER A 10 0.90 -44.24 -4.62
CA SER A 10 0.00 -43.19 -4.14
C SER A 10 0.47 -42.54 -2.83
N ILE A 11 1.13 -43.31 -1.97
CA ILE A 11 1.70 -42.80 -0.71
C ILE A 11 3.01 -42.01 -0.98
N LEU A 12 3.81 -42.41 -1.96
CA LEU A 12 5.02 -41.67 -2.34
C LEU A 12 4.69 -40.34 -3.04
N CYS A 13 3.59 -40.23 -3.79
CA CYS A 13 3.14 -38.96 -4.36
C CYS A 13 2.51 -38.01 -3.34
N LEU A 14 2.07 -38.50 -2.18
CA LEU A 14 1.57 -37.66 -1.10
C LEU A 14 2.66 -37.12 -0.18
N LEU A 15 3.88 -37.66 -0.25
CA LEU A 15 5.02 -37.22 0.57
C LEU A 15 5.91 -36.19 -0.12
N SER A 16 5.71 -35.87 -1.41
CA SER A 16 6.55 -34.94 -2.17
C SER A 16 6.02 -33.50 -2.24
N SER A 17 4.95 -33.17 -1.53
CA SER A 17 4.47 -31.79 -1.37
C SER A 17 4.60 -31.32 0.08
N ALA A 18 5.76 -31.51 0.69
CA ALA A 18 6.14 -30.70 1.84
C ALA A 18 6.42 -29.28 1.32
N LYS A 19 5.35 -28.50 1.03
CA LYS A 19 5.45 -27.04 0.97
C LYS A 19 6.12 -26.62 2.26
N ALA A 20 7.17 -25.80 2.15
CA ALA A 20 7.68 -25.08 3.30
C ALA A 20 6.46 -24.41 3.97
N GLN A 21 6.00 -24.98 5.07
CA GLN A 21 4.91 -24.45 5.85
C GLN A 21 5.40 -23.09 6.35
N GLN A 22 4.91 -22.01 5.75
CA GLN A 22 5.10 -20.68 6.33
C GLN A 22 4.59 -20.79 7.76
N THR A 23 5.47 -20.56 8.71
CA THR A 23 5.14 -20.62 10.12
C THR A 23 3.97 -19.68 10.37
N PRO A 24 2.83 -20.13 10.89
CA PRO A 24 1.63 -19.31 11.00
C PRO A 24 1.92 -18.12 11.90
N ALA A 25 1.59 -16.92 11.44
CA ALA A 25 1.62 -15.72 12.27
C ALA A 25 0.57 -15.88 13.39
N ILE A 26 0.95 -15.51 14.60
CA ILE A 26 0.09 -15.59 15.79
C ILE A 26 -0.32 -14.20 16.27
N PRO A 27 -1.48 -14.03 16.93
CA PRO A 27 -1.85 -12.76 17.53
C PRO A 27 -0.79 -12.23 18.47
N TYR A 28 -0.37 -10.99 18.26
CA TYR A 28 0.59 -10.33 19.16
C TYR A 28 -0.09 -9.86 20.43
N GLN A 29 0.55 -10.14 21.57
CA GLN A 29 0.18 -9.56 22.86
C GLN A 29 1.32 -8.66 23.32
N PRO A 30 1.06 -7.39 23.68
CA PRO A 30 2.08 -6.49 24.18
C PRO A 30 2.82 -7.10 25.36
N SER A 31 4.14 -7.17 25.26
CA SER A 31 5.02 -7.67 26.30
C SER A 31 6.36 -6.94 26.23
N VAL A 32 7.11 -6.99 27.31
CA VAL A 32 8.48 -6.48 27.31
C VAL A 32 9.37 -7.42 26.53
N ILE A 33 10.06 -6.89 25.55
CA ILE A 33 11.09 -7.62 24.78
C ILE A 33 12.44 -7.05 25.22
N THR A 34 13.33 -7.91 25.69
CA THR A 34 14.68 -7.51 26.07
C THR A 34 15.65 -7.93 24.97
N ASP A 35 16.45 -7.00 24.46
CA ASP A 35 17.46 -7.27 23.44
C ASP A 35 18.78 -7.83 24.06
N ALA A 36 19.72 -8.22 23.20
CA ALA A 36 20.99 -8.79 23.65
C ALA A 36 21.89 -7.80 24.43
N LYS A 37 21.58 -6.51 24.40
CA LYS A 37 22.26 -5.46 25.17
C LYS A 37 21.59 -5.16 26.50
N GLY A 38 20.45 -5.82 26.78
CA GLY A 38 19.67 -5.61 27.98
C GLY A 38 18.71 -4.43 27.93
N HIS A 39 18.49 -3.81 26.73
CA HIS A 39 17.50 -2.77 26.60
C HIS A 39 16.10 -3.38 26.55
N GLU A 40 15.15 -2.71 27.19
CA GLU A 40 13.76 -3.11 27.22
C GLU A 40 12.94 -2.32 26.21
N TRP A 41 12.08 -3.03 25.46
CA TRP A 41 11.20 -2.51 24.44
C TRP A 41 9.77 -2.95 24.75
N TYR A 42 8.85 -2.00 24.91
CA TYR A 42 7.44 -2.29 25.09
C TYR A 42 6.65 -1.70 23.92
N ILE A 43 6.16 -2.57 23.04
CA ILE A 43 5.46 -2.22 21.80
C ILE A 43 3.98 -2.45 22.02
N GLU A 44 3.18 -1.40 21.85
CA GLU A 44 1.72 -1.44 21.94
C GLU A 44 1.07 -2.12 20.72
N GLN A 45 -0.21 -2.45 20.83
CA GLN A 45 -0.96 -3.07 19.73
C GLN A 45 -1.00 -2.23 18.45
N ASN A 46 -0.93 -0.91 18.54
CA ASN A 46 -0.88 -0.01 17.39
C ASN A 46 0.56 0.22 16.86
N GLY A 47 1.54 -0.51 17.39
CA GLY A 47 2.94 -0.36 17.05
C GLY A 47 3.63 0.87 17.64
N THR A 48 2.99 1.57 18.56
CA THR A 48 3.61 2.65 19.35
C THR A 48 4.56 2.05 20.37
N LEU A 49 5.69 2.70 20.59
CA LEU A 49 6.66 2.30 21.60
C LEU A 49 6.41 3.09 22.87
N GLN A 50 6.14 2.41 23.97
CA GLN A 50 5.91 3.01 25.26
C GLN A 50 6.97 2.66 26.29
N ARG A 51 7.00 3.42 27.37
CA ARG A 51 7.87 3.16 28.53
C ARG A 51 7.35 1.94 29.28
N ASN A 52 8.24 0.98 29.54
CA ASN A 52 7.98 -0.05 30.52
C ASN A 52 8.26 0.48 31.94
N GLY A 53 7.27 0.37 32.79
CA GLY A 53 7.05 0.93 34.14
C GLY A 53 8.18 1.30 35.08
N GLY A 54 9.41 0.84 34.99
CA GLY A 54 10.40 1.02 36.07
C GLY A 54 11.83 1.34 35.68
N GLY A 55 12.22 1.12 34.45
CA GLY A 55 13.58 1.29 33.96
C GLY A 55 13.96 2.74 33.68
N ALA A 56 15.26 3.05 33.73
CA ALA A 56 15.80 4.29 33.23
C ALA A 56 15.73 4.28 31.69
N SER A 57 14.73 4.92 31.08
CA SER A 57 14.55 5.00 29.64
C SER A 57 14.13 6.40 29.23
N MET A 58 14.65 6.88 28.10
CA MET A 58 14.19 8.13 27.48
C MET A 58 12.91 7.96 26.69
N ILE A 59 12.43 6.73 26.51
CA ILE A 59 11.19 6.43 25.80
C ILE A 59 10.01 6.85 26.66
N GLY A 60 9.16 7.74 26.14
CA GLY A 60 7.87 8.07 26.72
C GLY A 60 6.76 7.43 25.90
N ASN A 61 6.47 8.01 24.73
CA ASN A 61 5.50 7.52 23.77
C ASN A 61 6.05 7.82 22.36
N CYS A 62 6.82 6.88 21.81
CA CYS A 62 7.54 7.08 20.55
C CYS A 62 6.88 6.29 19.40
N MET A 63 7.19 6.69 18.17
CA MET A 63 6.72 6.03 16.94
C MET A 63 5.19 6.08 16.73
N THR A 64 4.52 7.04 17.36
CA THR A 64 3.08 7.26 17.12
C THR A 64 2.87 7.85 15.74
N MET A 65 2.04 7.21 14.90
CA MET A 65 1.73 7.65 13.55
C MET A 65 0.41 8.42 13.52
N GLN A 66 0.40 9.54 12.77
CA GLN A 66 -0.80 10.36 12.56
C GLN A 66 -0.90 10.87 11.12
N PHE A 67 -2.14 11.16 10.69
CA PHE A 67 -2.49 11.72 9.39
C PHE A 67 -3.35 12.95 9.61
N GLY A 68 -2.72 14.13 9.60
CA GLY A 68 -3.39 15.35 10.04
C GLY A 68 -3.85 15.26 11.51
N SER A 69 -5.16 15.32 11.76
CA SER A 69 -5.74 15.16 13.11
C SER A 69 -6.07 13.70 13.47
N GLN A 70 -6.01 12.78 12.53
CA GLN A 70 -6.36 11.37 12.73
C GLN A 70 -5.15 10.55 13.18
N GLN A 71 -5.32 9.76 14.22
CA GLN A 71 -4.31 8.80 14.67
C GLN A 71 -4.43 7.50 13.87
N PHE A 72 -3.32 6.80 13.73
CA PHE A 72 -3.30 5.44 13.17
C PHE A 72 -4.00 4.47 14.12
N TYR A 73 -5.12 3.89 13.65
CA TYR A 73 -5.85 2.84 14.34
C TYR A 73 -5.52 1.50 13.71
N ALA A 74 -5.07 0.56 14.54
CA ALA A 74 -4.60 -0.75 14.13
C ALA A 74 -5.69 -1.81 14.22
N GLN A 75 -5.65 -2.80 13.32
CA GLN A 75 -6.26 -4.11 13.55
C GLN A 75 -5.41 -4.88 14.58
N GLN A 76 -5.94 -6.03 15.04
CA GLN A 76 -5.16 -6.91 15.91
C GLN A 76 -3.82 -7.25 15.25
N PRO A 77 -2.69 -6.89 15.86
CA PRO A 77 -1.38 -7.15 15.29
C PRO A 77 -1.05 -8.64 15.33
N LEU A 78 -0.20 -9.05 14.40
CA LEU A 78 0.32 -10.40 14.28
C LEU A 78 1.82 -10.41 14.56
N THR A 79 2.33 -11.49 15.08
CA THR A 79 3.77 -11.67 15.26
C THR A 79 4.24 -13.01 14.70
N THR A 80 5.51 -13.08 14.32
CA THR A 80 6.15 -14.36 14.01
C THR A 80 6.18 -15.23 15.28
N PRO A 81 6.21 -16.56 15.15
CA PRO A 81 6.28 -17.44 16.32
C PRO A 81 7.51 -17.22 17.19
N VAL A 82 8.60 -16.70 16.64
CA VAL A 82 9.82 -16.32 17.38
C VAL A 82 9.65 -14.95 18.06
N GLY A 83 8.59 -14.18 17.73
CA GLY A 83 8.30 -12.91 18.38
C GLY A 83 9.19 -11.73 17.97
N ASN A 84 10.08 -11.89 16.99
CA ASN A 84 11.04 -10.86 16.60
C ASN A 84 10.54 -9.88 15.51
N GLU A 85 9.42 -10.18 14.87
CA GLU A 85 8.76 -9.26 13.93
C GLU A 85 7.26 -9.17 14.26
N ILE A 86 6.76 -7.95 14.34
CA ILE A 86 5.36 -7.63 14.60
C ILE A 86 4.81 -6.90 13.38
N SER A 87 3.67 -7.36 12.88
CA SER A 87 2.95 -6.74 11.76
C SER A 87 1.65 -6.13 12.24
N VAL A 88 1.44 -4.86 11.94
CA VAL A 88 0.30 -4.06 12.36
C VAL A 88 -0.32 -3.43 11.13
N SER A 89 -1.55 -3.80 10.78
CA SER A 89 -2.27 -3.21 9.64
C SER A 89 -3.29 -2.18 10.13
N ALA A 90 -3.54 -1.15 9.34
CA ALA A 90 -4.61 -0.20 9.60
C ALA A 90 -5.96 -0.91 9.58
N GLN A 91 -6.84 -0.52 10.49
CA GLN A 91 -8.22 -1.04 10.55
C GLN A 91 -8.99 -0.66 9.27
N GLN A 92 -8.77 0.54 8.77
CA GLN A 92 -9.36 1.04 7.52
C GLN A 92 -8.30 1.81 6.70
N PRO A 93 -8.42 1.83 5.37
CA PRO A 93 -7.59 2.70 4.55
C PRO A 93 -7.84 4.18 4.88
N HIS A 94 -6.77 4.95 5.03
CA HIS A 94 -6.85 6.40 5.18
C HIS A 94 -6.79 7.06 3.81
N ASN A 95 -7.84 7.78 3.40
CA ASN A 95 -7.95 8.40 2.07
C ASN A 95 -7.62 7.43 0.92
N GLY A 96 -8.07 6.18 1.03
CA GLY A 96 -7.77 5.15 0.04
C GLY A 96 -6.35 4.58 0.11
N ILE A 97 -5.56 4.93 1.11
CA ILE A 97 -4.24 4.35 1.36
C ILE A 97 -4.35 3.24 2.41
N SER A 98 -4.04 2.01 2.02
CA SER A 98 -3.85 0.89 2.95
C SER A 98 -2.49 1.01 3.61
N ILE A 99 -2.44 0.82 4.93
CA ILE A 99 -1.21 1.04 5.71
C ILE A 99 -0.87 -0.24 6.46
N THR A 100 0.38 -0.66 6.34
CA THR A 100 0.93 -1.78 7.11
C THR A 100 2.26 -1.38 7.73
N ARG A 101 2.36 -1.50 9.04
CA ARG A 101 3.57 -1.26 9.82
C ARG A 101 4.19 -2.59 10.22
N ARG A 102 5.45 -2.80 9.91
CA ARG A 102 6.23 -3.94 10.38
C ARG A 102 7.33 -3.46 11.31
N ILE A 103 7.43 -4.10 12.47
CA ILE A 103 8.39 -3.76 13.51
C ILE A 103 9.28 -4.97 13.76
N THR A 104 10.57 -4.81 13.56
CA THR A 104 11.55 -5.86 13.78
C THR A 104 12.42 -5.50 14.99
N VAL A 105 12.51 -6.39 15.96
CA VAL A 105 13.47 -6.27 17.06
C VAL A 105 14.82 -6.76 16.55
N MET A 106 15.78 -5.85 16.45
CA MET A 106 17.16 -6.12 16.04
C MET A 106 17.98 -6.41 17.30
N GLU A 107 17.84 -7.63 17.82
CA GLU A 107 18.33 -8.02 19.13
C GLU A 107 19.83 -7.76 19.33
N ARG A 108 20.67 -8.08 18.32
CA ARG A 108 22.12 -7.92 18.40
C ARG A 108 22.56 -6.46 18.35
N GLU A 109 21.82 -5.66 17.61
CA GLU A 109 22.10 -4.25 17.40
C GLU A 109 21.62 -3.38 18.57
N GLY A 110 20.61 -3.83 19.32
CA GLY A 110 19.96 -3.05 20.36
C GLY A 110 19.10 -1.93 19.76
N ALA A 111 18.30 -2.26 18.77
CA ALA A 111 17.47 -1.31 18.03
C ALA A 111 16.16 -1.94 17.58
N LEU A 112 15.18 -1.09 17.29
CA LEU A 112 13.98 -1.45 16.55
C LEU A 112 14.04 -0.85 15.16
N ARG A 113 13.57 -1.62 14.18
CA ARG A 113 13.35 -1.16 12.82
C ARG A 113 11.87 -1.16 12.52
N TYR A 114 11.38 -0.04 12.06
CA TYR A 114 10.01 0.16 11.56
C TYR A 114 10.02 0.25 10.04
N VAL A 115 9.11 -0.46 9.41
CA VAL A 115 8.86 -0.40 7.97
C VAL A 115 7.38 -0.12 7.79
N ASP A 116 7.06 1.12 7.45
CA ASP A 116 5.70 1.58 7.22
C ASP A 116 5.41 1.59 5.72
N GLU A 117 4.56 0.69 5.25
CA GLU A 117 4.16 0.56 3.86
C GLU A 117 2.80 1.22 3.63
N PHE A 118 2.74 2.11 2.64
CA PHE A 118 1.57 2.88 2.23
C PHE A 118 1.18 2.45 0.81
N PHE A 119 0.10 1.71 0.66
CA PHE A 119 -0.39 1.23 -0.62
C PHE A 119 -1.61 2.01 -1.06
N ASN A 120 -1.52 2.65 -2.24
CA ASN A 120 -2.62 3.39 -2.83
C ASN A 120 -3.60 2.43 -3.50
N THR A 121 -4.78 2.28 -2.91
CA THR A 121 -5.85 1.41 -3.43
C THR A 121 -6.79 2.14 -4.38
N THR A 122 -6.51 3.41 -4.71
CA THR A 122 -7.32 4.22 -5.60
C THR A 122 -6.79 4.24 -7.03
N SER A 123 -7.57 4.77 -7.96
CA SER A 123 -7.20 4.91 -9.38
C SER A 123 -6.43 6.18 -9.70
N ARG A 124 -6.05 6.98 -8.70
CA ARG A 124 -5.33 8.26 -8.86
C ARG A 124 -4.18 8.35 -7.88
N ASP A 125 -3.27 9.27 -8.14
CA ASP A 125 -2.20 9.58 -7.21
C ASP A 125 -2.78 10.22 -5.95
N VAL A 126 -2.28 9.80 -4.78
CA VAL A 126 -2.68 10.35 -3.49
C VAL A 126 -1.49 10.97 -2.80
N THR A 127 -1.61 12.24 -2.41
CA THR A 127 -0.61 12.89 -1.57
C THR A 127 -1.03 12.77 -0.11
N LEU A 128 -0.18 12.14 0.70
CA LEU A 128 -0.42 11.86 2.11
C LEU A 128 0.60 12.59 2.98
N SER A 129 0.11 13.30 4.00
CA SER A 129 0.97 13.85 5.06
C SER A 129 1.02 12.86 6.22
N VAL A 130 2.20 12.31 6.47
CA VAL A 130 2.46 11.34 7.55
C VAL A 130 3.27 12.02 8.64
N GLU A 131 2.78 12.02 9.86
CA GLU A 131 3.47 12.56 11.02
C GLU A 131 3.84 11.42 11.97
N ILE A 132 5.15 11.25 12.24
CA ILE A 132 5.66 10.31 13.24
C ILE A 132 6.07 11.12 14.47
N ARG A 133 5.39 10.87 15.59
CA ARG A 133 5.62 11.57 16.86
C ARG A 133 6.43 10.75 17.82
N HIS A 134 7.29 11.45 18.53
CA HIS A 134 8.11 10.90 19.61
C HIS A 134 7.94 11.76 20.85
N GLY A 135 7.29 11.21 21.86
CA GLY A 135 7.27 11.74 23.21
C GLY A 135 8.42 11.12 24.00
N LEU A 136 9.39 11.91 24.40
CA LEU A 136 10.50 11.50 25.25
C LEU A 136 10.13 11.65 26.71
N ASN A 137 10.73 10.84 27.56
CA ASN A 137 10.66 11.05 28.99
C ASN A 137 11.51 12.27 29.42
N ASN A 138 11.20 12.86 30.56
CA ASN A 138 11.73 14.14 31.07
C ASN A 138 13.26 14.19 31.33
N THR A 139 14.02 13.23 30.83
CA THR A 139 15.46 13.13 31.06
C THR A 139 16.33 13.67 29.93
N ALA A 140 15.73 14.08 28.80
CA ALA A 140 16.49 14.61 27.68
C ALA A 140 17.10 15.99 28.03
N ARG A 141 18.42 16.09 27.93
CA ARG A 141 19.15 17.36 28.11
C ARG A 141 19.14 18.17 26.82
N GLU A 142 19.48 17.52 25.72
CA GLU A 142 19.72 18.15 24.44
C GLU A 142 19.34 17.22 23.28
N LEU A 143 18.92 17.82 22.16
CA LEU A 143 18.70 17.12 20.91
C LEU A 143 19.81 17.48 19.94
N THR A 144 20.52 16.48 19.45
CA THR A 144 21.57 16.65 18.43
C THR A 144 21.28 15.82 17.20
N SER A 145 21.91 16.14 16.08
CA SER A 145 21.94 15.26 14.93
C SER A 145 22.89 14.09 15.19
N ASN A 146 22.84 13.07 14.32
CA ASN A 146 23.83 11.98 14.31
C ASN A 146 25.28 12.45 14.05
N LEU A 147 25.47 13.72 13.71
CA LEU A 147 26.78 14.35 13.52
C LEU A 147 27.14 15.33 14.65
N GLY A 148 26.34 15.35 15.73
CA GLY A 148 26.62 16.15 16.93
C GLY A 148 26.19 17.63 16.86
N ARG A 149 25.54 18.05 15.78
CA ARG A 149 24.98 19.41 15.69
C ARG A 149 23.70 19.52 16.50
N VAL A 150 23.55 20.55 17.31
CA VAL A 150 22.31 20.82 18.07
C VAL A 150 21.16 21.10 17.11
N ILE A 151 20.04 20.37 17.27
CA ILE A 151 18.86 20.46 16.43
C ILE A 151 17.83 21.41 17.07
N LYS A 152 17.29 22.32 16.26
CA LYS A 152 16.14 23.15 16.63
C LYS A 152 14.88 22.71 15.87
N ASP A 153 14.93 22.69 14.53
CA ASP A 153 13.77 22.49 13.65
C ASP A 153 14.10 21.83 12.31
N THR A 154 15.36 21.60 11.98
CA THR A 154 15.79 21.06 10.68
C THR A 154 16.93 20.07 10.79
N LEU A 155 16.99 19.11 9.86
CA LEU A 155 18.14 18.26 9.58
C LEU A 155 18.84 18.75 8.31
N GLU A 156 20.15 18.88 8.36
CA GLU A 156 20.96 19.18 7.17
C GLU A 156 21.06 17.96 6.24
N ALA A 157 21.43 18.17 4.98
CA ALA A 157 21.43 17.13 3.95
C ALA A 157 22.23 15.87 4.31
N GLN A 158 23.31 16.00 5.07
CA GLN A 158 24.17 14.90 5.49
C GLN A 158 23.68 14.20 6.78
N GLU A 159 22.69 14.78 7.46
CA GLU A 159 22.19 14.25 8.71
C GLU A 159 21.06 13.25 8.49
N SER A 160 21.14 12.15 9.22
CA SER A 160 20.22 11.01 9.06
C SER A 160 19.22 10.83 10.20
N GLY A 161 19.42 11.49 11.33
CA GLY A 161 18.56 11.29 12.50
C GLY A 161 18.82 12.24 13.65
N ILE A 162 18.05 12.04 14.70
CA ILE A 162 18.04 12.85 15.92
C ILE A 162 18.49 11.97 17.08
N LEU A 163 19.47 12.44 17.85
CA LEU A 163 19.90 11.84 19.08
C LEU A 163 19.44 12.72 20.25
N ALA A 164 18.68 12.11 21.15
CA ALA A 164 18.35 12.73 22.44
C ALA A 164 19.40 12.28 23.47
N LEU A 165 20.17 13.24 23.97
CA LEU A 165 21.17 13.01 25.01
C LEU A 165 20.56 13.06 26.41
N PRO A 166 20.95 12.18 27.33
CA PRO A 166 20.44 12.17 28.71
C PRO A 166 20.91 13.39 29.51
N GLY A 167 20.18 13.72 30.56
CA GLY A 167 20.62 14.69 31.56
C GLY A 167 21.65 14.13 32.54
N ASP A 168 22.29 15.01 33.31
CA ASP A 168 23.29 14.67 34.34
C ASP A 168 22.66 14.09 35.64
N SER A 169 21.75 13.11 35.54
CA SER A 169 21.17 12.47 36.71
C SER A 169 21.93 11.17 37.10
N GLU A 170 21.96 10.82 38.39
CA GLU A 170 22.62 9.63 38.88
C GLU A 170 22.08 8.29 38.30
N ARG A 171 20.93 8.32 37.64
CA ARG A 171 20.38 7.23 36.84
C ARG A 171 20.43 7.67 35.37
N SER A 172 21.57 7.48 34.74
CA SER A 172 21.74 7.78 33.31
C SER A 172 20.90 6.78 32.50
N SER A 173 19.80 7.31 31.90
CA SER A 173 19.14 6.58 30.81
C SER A 173 20.07 6.54 29.60
N PRO A 174 20.09 5.44 28.82
CA PRO A 174 20.78 5.46 27.53
C PRO A 174 20.24 6.57 26.65
N ALA A 175 21.09 7.15 25.82
CA ALA A 175 20.68 8.11 24.79
C ALA A 175 19.75 7.42 23.79
N LEU A 176 18.80 8.17 23.23
CA LEU A 176 17.84 7.62 22.28
C LEU A 176 18.10 8.19 20.89
N PHE A 177 18.44 7.34 19.94
CA PHE A 177 18.66 7.71 18.56
C PHE A 177 17.46 7.36 17.67
N LEU A 178 16.93 8.37 16.99
CA LEU A 178 15.86 8.26 16.01
C LEU A 178 16.45 8.36 14.60
N SER A 179 16.52 7.26 13.88
CA SER A 179 16.97 7.22 12.48
C SER A 179 15.79 7.54 11.56
N ILE A 180 15.87 8.65 10.81
CA ILE A 180 14.72 9.27 10.15
C ILE A 180 14.81 9.19 8.62
N ARG A 181 16.02 9.41 8.07
CA ARG A 181 16.26 9.41 6.63
C ARG A 181 17.68 8.97 6.28
N ALA A 182 17.91 8.57 5.05
CA ALA A 182 19.27 8.45 4.53
C ALA A 182 19.86 9.85 4.24
N PRO A 183 21.18 10.03 4.35
CA PRO A 183 21.82 11.27 3.92
C PRO A 183 21.46 11.60 2.47
N LYS A 184 21.23 12.90 2.20
CA LYS A 184 20.85 13.41 0.88
C LYS A 184 19.50 12.91 0.34
N SER A 185 18.66 12.30 1.17
CA SER A 185 17.30 11.95 0.75
C SER A 185 16.56 13.18 0.24
N ALA A 186 15.93 13.07 -0.93
CA ALA A 186 15.15 14.14 -1.53
C ALA A 186 13.72 14.23 -0.97
N LEU A 187 13.28 13.27 -0.13
CA LEU A 187 11.95 13.29 0.44
C LEU A 187 11.74 14.55 1.29
N PRO A 188 10.72 15.37 1.00
CA PRO A 188 10.39 16.51 1.82
C PRO A 188 10.02 16.05 3.24
N LEU A 189 10.74 16.55 4.22
CA LEU A 189 10.42 16.35 5.62
C LEU A 189 10.51 17.67 6.39
N ARG A 190 9.68 17.80 7.40
CA ARG A 190 9.74 18.92 8.37
C ARG A 190 9.86 18.34 9.76
N LEU A 191 10.69 18.96 10.57
CA LEU A 191 10.75 18.67 12.01
C LEU A 191 9.91 19.71 12.75
N ARG A 192 9.19 19.24 13.76
CA ARG A 192 8.55 20.11 14.75
C ARG A 192 9.04 19.67 16.12
N VAL A 193 9.86 20.49 16.70
CA VAL A 193 10.36 20.31 18.08
C VAL A 193 9.61 21.32 18.96
N GLN A 194 8.58 20.85 19.68
CA GLN A 194 7.80 21.71 20.57
C GLN A 194 8.57 22.03 21.86
N ASN A 195 9.29 21.04 22.35
CA ASN A 195 10.19 21.13 23.49
C ASN A 195 11.19 19.98 23.40
N LYS A 196 12.09 19.84 24.37
CA LYS A 196 13.08 18.74 24.39
C LYS A 196 12.46 17.33 24.42
N TYR A 197 11.17 17.22 24.68
CA TYR A 197 10.48 15.95 24.93
C TYR A 197 9.48 15.59 23.84
N GLN A 198 9.16 16.52 22.95
CA GLN A 198 8.16 16.27 21.90
C GLN A 198 8.73 16.63 20.54
N ILE A 199 8.94 15.60 19.75
CA ILE A 199 9.49 15.68 18.40
C ILE A 199 8.46 15.08 17.44
N ALA A 200 8.14 15.80 16.38
CA ALA A 200 7.35 15.27 15.27
C ALA A 200 8.13 15.38 13.96
N VAL A 201 8.14 14.30 13.23
CA VAL A 201 8.72 14.22 11.89
C VAL A 201 7.57 14.12 10.90
N LEU A 202 7.43 15.12 10.04
CA LEU A 202 6.36 15.20 9.04
C LEU A 202 6.93 14.90 7.67
N TYR A 203 6.39 13.87 7.01
CA TYR A 203 6.71 13.48 5.64
C TYR A 203 5.55 13.83 4.73
N THR A 204 5.87 14.20 3.49
CA THR A 204 4.88 14.33 2.42
C THR A 204 5.16 13.26 1.38
N LEU A 205 4.26 12.30 1.25
CA LEU A 205 4.37 11.19 0.30
C LEU A 205 3.38 11.41 -0.84
N THR A 206 3.83 11.28 -2.08
CA THR A 206 2.94 11.18 -3.23
C THR A 206 2.97 9.74 -3.71
N ILE A 207 1.88 9.02 -3.54
CA ILE A 207 1.77 7.59 -3.78
C ILE A 207 0.97 7.40 -5.07
N PRO A 208 1.60 6.94 -6.16
CA PRO A 208 0.90 6.75 -7.43
C PRO A 208 -0.21 5.69 -7.32
N ALA A 209 -1.19 5.78 -8.21
CA ALA A 209 -2.30 4.85 -8.30
C ALA A 209 -1.83 3.40 -8.35
N GLY A 210 -2.38 2.54 -7.49
CA GLY A 210 -2.05 1.11 -7.42
C GLY A 210 -0.62 0.79 -6.98
N GLN A 211 0.12 1.74 -6.41
CA GLN A 211 1.51 1.55 -5.99
C GLN A 211 1.70 1.70 -4.49
N SER A 212 2.86 1.23 -4.00
CA SER A 212 3.29 1.40 -2.63
C SER A 212 4.44 2.40 -2.52
N GLN A 213 4.43 3.18 -1.44
CA GLN A 213 5.63 3.83 -0.91
C GLN A 213 5.88 3.35 0.52
N THR A 214 7.13 3.36 0.93
CA THR A 214 7.55 2.87 2.23
C THR A 214 8.36 3.93 2.96
N LEU A 215 8.14 4.06 4.26
CA LEU A 215 9.05 4.77 5.16
C LEU A 215 9.78 3.75 6.03
N VAL A 216 11.07 3.87 6.15
CA VAL A 216 11.88 3.06 7.06
C VAL A 216 12.39 3.94 8.18
N HIS A 217 12.18 3.54 9.40
CA HIS A 217 12.62 4.24 10.59
C HIS A 217 13.43 3.32 11.48
N GLY A 218 14.28 3.91 12.31
CA GLY A 218 14.98 3.20 13.35
C GLY A 218 14.90 3.92 14.68
N ILE A 219 14.88 3.14 15.75
CA ILE A 219 15.04 3.67 17.11
C ILE A 219 16.03 2.78 17.85
N ALA A 220 17.04 3.38 18.46
CA ALA A 220 18.10 2.67 19.15
C ALA A 220 18.39 3.31 20.50
N GLN A 221 18.65 2.50 21.50
CA GLN A 221 19.18 2.93 22.78
C GLN A 221 20.71 2.83 22.72
N ILE A 222 21.39 3.92 23.06
CA ILE A 222 22.85 4.05 22.91
C ILE A 222 23.47 4.47 24.24
N GLU A 223 24.48 3.75 24.69
CA GLU A 223 25.22 4.11 25.88
C GLU A 223 26.14 5.32 25.59
N LEU A 224 25.62 6.51 25.84
CA LEU A 224 26.31 7.79 25.69
C LEU A 224 26.05 8.69 26.90
N GLY A 225 27.10 9.26 27.44
CA GLY A 225 27.00 10.23 28.53
C GLY A 225 26.50 11.61 28.05
N ALA A 226 26.01 12.38 28.99
CA ALA A 226 25.50 13.75 28.76
C ALA A 226 26.53 14.73 28.14
N LYS A 227 27.82 14.44 28.25
CA LYS A 227 28.94 15.28 27.75
C LYS A 227 29.64 14.67 26.55
N ALA A 228 28.98 13.77 25.81
CA ALA A 228 29.59 13.15 24.64
C ALA A 228 29.99 14.20 23.59
N THR A 229 31.19 14.03 23.08
CA THR A 229 31.74 14.87 22.01
C THR A 229 31.08 14.55 20.67
N THR A 230 31.21 15.46 19.72
CA THR A 230 30.69 15.27 18.33
C THR A 230 31.21 13.96 17.69
N ASP A 231 32.49 13.65 17.90
CA ASP A 231 33.10 12.41 17.37
C ASP A 231 32.52 11.15 18.02
N GLU A 232 32.32 11.18 19.35
CA GLU A 232 31.68 10.06 20.08
C GLU A 232 30.25 9.88 19.61
N ILE A 233 29.48 10.95 19.43
CA ILE A 233 28.12 10.94 18.90
C ILE A 233 28.10 10.32 17.50
N SER A 234 28.92 10.82 16.59
CA SER A 234 28.97 10.33 15.21
C SER A 234 29.33 8.85 15.13
N LYS A 235 30.32 8.42 15.91
CA LYS A 235 30.76 7.04 16.00
C LYS A 235 29.67 6.12 16.59
N ALA A 236 28.99 6.58 17.62
CA ALA A 236 27.97 5.80 18.29
C ALA A 236 26.66 5.67 17.47
N CYS A 237 26.31 6.69 16.68
CA CYS A 237 25.15 6.66 15.80
C CYS A 237 25.38 5.89 14.48
N ALA A 238 26.63 5.75 14.03
CA ALA A 238 26.98 5.13 12.74
C ALA A 238 26.39 3.71 12.53
N PRO A 239 26.31 2.82 13.53
CA PRO A 239 25.69 1.50 13.39
C PRO A 239 24.18 1.52 13.15
N PHE A 240 23.50 2.61 13.51
CA PHE A 240 22.05 2.75 13.49
C PHE A 240 21.53 3.65 12.37
N THR A 241 22.37 4.02 11.41
CA THR A 241 21.91 4.73 10.21
C THR A 241 20.95 3.87 9.41
N LEU A 242 20.02 4.48 8.68
CA LEU A 242 19.04 3.72 7.88
C LEU A 242 19.68 2.73 6.93
N ALA A 243 20.85 3.06 6.33
CA ALA A 243 21.57 2.14 5.46
C ALA A 243 22.00 0.84 6.18
N ARG A 244 22.30 0.93 7.48
CA ARG A 244 22.63 -0.25 8.30
C ARG A 244 21.39 -0.98 8.76
N LEU A 245 20.36 -0.24 9.21
CA LEU A 245 19.09 -0.81 9.63
C LEU A 245 18.33 -1.47 8.49
N ALA A 246 18.57 -1.04 7.26
CA ALA A 246 18.00 -1.61 6.05
C ALA A 246 18.59 -2.97 5.66
N LYS A 247 19.72 -3.35 6.27
CA LYS A 247 20.36 -4.65 5.99
C LYS A 247 19.38 -5.80 6.26
N GLY A 248 19.23 -6.68 5.29
CA GLY A 248 18.30 -7.80 5.35
C GLY A 248 16.85 -7.47 4.98
N LEU A 249 16.53 -6.20 4.65
CA LEU A 249 15.24 -5.89 4.05
C LEU A 249 15.17 -6.40 2.60
N PRO A 250 14.00 -6.89 2.17
CA PRO A 250 13.78 -7.23 0.77
C PRO A 250 14.05 -6.03 -0.14
N LYS A 251 14.70 -6.25 -1.27
CA LYS A 251 14.98 -5.18 -2.26
C LYS A 251 13.73 -4.45 -2.71
N SER A 252 12.60 -5.12 -2.73
CA SER A 252 11.30 -4.54 -3.03
C SER A 252 10.88 -3.46 -2.02
N VAL A 253 11.13 -3.66 -0.73
CA VAL A 253 10.89 -2.65 0.31
C VAL A 253 11.85 -1.47 0.14
N LEU A 254 13.13 -1.74 -0.11
CA LEU A 254 14.14 -0.68 -0.29
C LEU A 254 13.86 0.21 -1.50
N ARG A 255 13.27 -0.36 -2.57
CA ARG A 255 12.92 0.41 -3.77
C ARG A 255 11.75 1.36 -3.57
N THR A 256 10.83 1.02 -2.69
CA THR A 256 9.69 1.86 -2.35
C THR A 256 9.98 2.78 -1.15
N ALA A 257 11.17 2.66 -0.55
CA ALA A 257 11.57 3.42 0.63
C ALA A 257 11.86 4.89 0.28
N ALA A 258 10.86 5.74 0.42
CA ALA A 258 10.90 7.14 0.01
C ALA A 258 11.96 7.97 0.76
N ASN A 259 12.27 7.62 2.01
CA ASN A 259 13.26 8.31 2.82
C ASN A 259 14.70 7.78 2.67
N PHE A 260 14.94 6.92 1.65
CA PHE A 260 16.27 6.34 1.37
C PHE A 260 16.99 7.00 0.21
N GLY A 261 16.30 7.28 -0.90
CA GLY A 261 16.91 7.74 -2.14
C GLY A 261 16.38 9.07 -2.64
N SER A 262 16.73 9.45 -3.85
CA SER A 262 16.08 10.56 -4.55
C SER A 262 14.68 10.13 -4.94
N ALA A 263 13.71 11.04 -4.86
CA ALA A 263 12.31 10.81 -5.25
C ALA A 263 12.14 10.30 -6.71
N ALA A 264 13.21 10.22 -7.48
CA ALA A 264 13.24 9.71 -8.85
C ALA A 264 13.18 8.18 -8.95
N ASP A 265 13.40 7.45 -7.84
CA ASP A 265 13.45 5.98 -7.85
C ASP A 265 12.07 5.34 -7.64
N GLY A 266 11.01 6.13 -7.58
CA GLY A 266 9.63 5.65 -7.49
C GLY A 266 9.16 5.00 -8.80
N PHE A 267 8.26 4.05 -8.72
CA PHE A 267 7.59 3.34 -9.83
C PHE A 267 6.97 4.24 -10.91
N GLY A 268 6.97 5.52 -10.69
CA GLY A 268 6.34 6.57 -11.50
C GLY A 268 7.08 7.01 -12.74
N GLY A 269 8.01 6.27 -13.20
CA GLY A 269 8.49 6.55 -14.53
C GLY A 269 9.96 6.82 -14.69
N ARG A 270 10.44 6.31 -15.68
CA ARG A 270 11.56 6.68 -16.53
C ARG A 270 12.95 6.22 -16.16
N GLU A 271 13.22 5.75 -14.94
CA GLU A 271 14.57 5.20 -14.69
C GLU A 271 14.50 3.85 -13.97
N PHE A 272 14.29 2.79 -14.73
CA PHE A 272 14.36 1.40 -14.24
C PHE A 272 15.77 0.97 -13.80
N PHE A 273 16.79 1.81 -13.98
CA PHE A 273 18.16 1.30 -14.02
C PHE A 273 19.24 1.91 -13.13
N PRO A 274 19.27 3.18 -12.71
CA PRO A 274 20.52 3.76 -12.27
C PRO A 274 21.09 3.23 -10.95
N ASN A 275 20.24 2.94 -9.97
CA ASN A 275 20.71 2.53 -8.63
C ASN A 275 20.71 1.01 -8.42
N GLU A 276 20.08 0.24 -9.31
CA GLU A 276 20.03 -1.21 -9.22
C GLU A 276 21.35 -1.86 -9.65
N PHE A 277 22.20 -1.14 -10.38
CA PHE A 277 23.48 -1.65 -10.87
C PHE A 277 24.67 -1.36 -9.95
N TRP A 278 24.41 -1.29 -8.65
CA TRP A 278 25.47 -1.12 -7.65
C TRP A 278 26.37 0.10 -7.89
N GLY A 279 25.73 1.22 -8.27
CA GLY A 279 26.42 2.48 -8.51
C GLY A 279 27.08 2.61 -9.89
N ILE A 280 26.91 1.63 -10.77
CA ILE A 280 27.41 1.72 -12.15
C ILE A 280 26.32 2.31 -13.04
N THR A 281 26.59 3.45 -13.65
CA THR A 281 25.66 4.09 -14.60
C THR A 281 25.89 3.55 -16.00
N PRO A 282 24.84 3.05 -16.71
CA PRO A 282 24.99 2.64 -18.10
C PRO A 282 25.52 3.78 -18.99
N GLY A 283 26.53 3.48 -19.81
CA GLY A 283 27.18 4.44 -20.70
C GLY A 283 26.96 4.10 -22.18
N ALA A 284 27.76 4.74 -23.04
CA ALA A 284 27.73 4.51 -24.48
C ALA A 284 28.38 3.17 -24.88
N SER A 285 29.10 2.52 -23.99
CA SER A 285 29.71 1.21 -24.17
C SER A 285 29.28 0.26 -23.06
N ASP A 286 29.42 -1.04 -23.32
CA ASP A 286 29.19 -2.05 -22.31
C ASP A 286 30.24 -1.94 -21.20
N GLN A 287 29.82 -2.30 -19.98
CA GLN A 287 30.67 -2.22 -18.80
C GLN A 287 30.71 -3.57 -18.10
N LEU A 288 31.86 -4.13 -17.91
CA LEU A 288 32.08 -5.36 -17.16
C LEU A 288 32.78 -5.03 -15.84
N ALA A 289 32.13 -5.30 -14.74
CA ALA A 289 32.69 -5.15 -13.41
C ALA A 289 33.19 -6.52 -12.90
N LEU A 290 34.41 -6.52 -12.41
CA LEU A 290 35.08 -7.67 -11.82
C LEU A 290 35.49 -7.34 -10.40
N GLY A 291 34.80 -7.93 -9.44
CA GLY A 291 34.95 -7.61 -8.02
C GLY A 291 34.54 -6.16 -7.67
N LYS A 292 35.17 -5.62 -6.62
CA LYS A 292 34.74 -4.30 -6.06
C LYS A 292 35.31 -3.11 -6.83
N ASP A 293 36.53 -3.26 -7.42
CA ASP A 293 37.34 -2.12 -7.83
C ASP A 293 37.67 -2.11 -9.32
N SER A 294 37.30 -3.14 -10.09
CA SER A 294 37.65 -3.24 -11.50
C SER A 294 36.43 -3.05 -12.39
N LEU A 295 36.46 -2.02 -13.24
CA LEU A 295 35.41 -1.72 -14.22
C LEU A 295 36.05 -1.58 -15.61
N LEU A 296 35.73 -2.49 -16.50
CA LEU A 296 36.17 -2.52 -17.87
C LEU A 296 35.11 -1.94 -18.79
N LYS A 297 35.50 -1.22 -19.84
CA LYS A 297 34.62 -0.68 -20.88
C LYS A 297 34.97 -1.28 -22.23
N GLY A 298 33.94 -1.70 -22.97
CA GLY A 298 34.14 -2.38 -24.24
C GLY A 298 32.85 -2.81 -24.87
N THR A 299 32.86 -3.95 -25.54
CA THR A 299 31.70 -4.58 -26.18
C THR A 299 31.57 -6.03 -25.71
N ALA A 300 30.42 -6.40 -25.22
CA ALA A 300 30.12 -7.78 -24.82
C ALA A 300 29.52 -8.56 -26.00
N THR A 301 29.99 -9.78 -26.21
CA THR A 301 29.36 -10.76 -27.10
C THR A 301 29.10 -12.03 -26.32
N MET A 302 27.89 -12.55 -26.43
CA MET A 302 27.47 -13.75 -25.68
C MET A 302 26.68 -14.67 -26.58
N THR A 303 26.96 -15.95 -26.52
CA THR A 303 26.23 -16.99 -27.25
C THR A 303 25.52 -17.93 -26.25
N GLY A 304 24.31 -18.37 -26.59
CA GLY A 304 23.61 -19.39 -25.81
C GLY A 304 23.20 -18.95 -24.40
N LEU A 305 22.96 -17.65 -24.19
CA LEU A 305 22.47 -17.15 -22.91
C LEU A 305 21.08 -17.71 -22.61
N ALA A 306 20.94 -18.35 -21.48
CA ALA A 306 19.65 -18.77 -20.94
C ALA A 306 19.64 -18.64 -19.42
N LEU A 307 18.48 -18.43 -18.87
CA LEU A 307 18.25 -18.37 -17.43
C LEU A 307 17.26 -19.47 -17.04
N GLN A 308 17.70 -20.43 -16.24
CA GLN A 308 16.85 -21.45 -15.66
C GLN A 308 16.20 -20.90 -14.40
N ARG A 309 14.91 -20.63 -14.48
CA ARG A 309 14.09 -20.12 -13.37
C ARG A 309 13.34 -21.30 -12.72
N GLU A 310 12.75 -21.07 -11.55
CA GLU A 310 11.90 -22.08 -10.88
C GLU A 310 10.68 -22.46 -11.72
N VAL A 311 10.20 -21.54 -12.53
CA VAL A 311 8.98 -21.69 -13.36
C VAL A 311 9.27 -21.93 -14.85
N GLY A 312 10.53 -22.20 -15.23
CA GLY A 312 10.89 -22.50 -16.60
C GLY A 312 12.16 -21.79 -17.09
N LYS A 313 12.60 -22.14 -18.27
CA LYS A 313 13.80 -21.60 -18.92
C LYS A 313 13.44 -20.46 -19.86
N VAL A 314 14.20 -19.37 -19.81
CA VAL A 314 14.08 -18.23 -20.74
C VAL A 314 15.43 -17.95 -21.41
N ALA A 315 15.40 -17.51 -22.66
CA ALA A 315 16.58 -17.18 -23.44
C ALA A 315 16.37 -15.87 -24.20
N PRO A 316 16.41 -14.71 -23.49
CA PRO A 316 16.25 -13.41 -24.14
C PRO A 316 17.44 -13.08 -25.03
N ALA A 317 17.18 -12.40 -26.14
CA ALA A 317 18.25 -11.89 -27.01
C ALA A 317 19.08 -10.82 -26.25
N LEU A 318 20.39 -10.78 -26.55
CA LEU A 318 21.32 -9.89 -25.83
C LEU A 318 20.93 -8.40 -25.93
N GLU A 319 20.40 -7.99 -27.08
CA GLU A 319 19.91 -6.62 -27.30
C GLU A 319 18.75 -6.22 -26.37
N ASN A 320 17.99 -7.19 -25.87
CA ASN A 320 16.89 -6.95 -24.92
C ASN A 320 17.37 -6.89 -23.47
N ILE A 321 18.63 -7.18 -23.22
CA ILE A 321 19.20 -7.19 -21.88
C ILE A 321 19.81 -5.83 -21.57
N ALA A 322 19.55 -5.34 -20.36
CA ALA A 322 20.17 -4.13 -19.84
C ALA A 322 21.37 -4.43 -18.92
N ALA A 323 21.22 -5.47 -18.09
CA ALA A 323 22.30 -5.87 -17.19
C ALA A 323 22.16 -7.32 -16.73
N ILE A 324 23.28 -7.91 -16.33
CA ILE A 324 23.38 -9.22 -15.70
C ILE A 324 24.24 -9.07 -14.44
N ALA A 325 23.75 -9.60 -13.30
CA ALA A 325 24.58 -9.82 -12.13
C ALA A 325 24.72 -11.33 -11.92
N GLY A 326 25.93 -11.84 -12.06
CA GLY A 326 26.21 -13.25 -11.93
C GLY A 326 26.15 -13.75 -10.48
N SER A 327 26.24 -15.06 -10.31
CA SER A 327 26.17 -15.72 -9.00
C SER A 327 27.32 -15.36 -8.05
N ILE A 328 28.44 -14.83 -8.56
CA ILE A 328 29.53 -14.33 -7.72
C ILE A 328 29.12 -13.08 -6.95
N PHE A 329 28.15 -12.32 -7.49
CA PHE A 329 27.71 -11.05 -6.94
C PHE A 329 26.42 -11.17 -6.13
N THR A 330 25.72 -12.28 -6.25
CA THR A 330 24.51 -12.58 -5.47
C THR A 330 24.88 -13.40 -4.24
N ASP A 331 24.14 -13.25 -3.17
CA ASP A 331 24.35 -14.01 -1.93
C ASP A 331 23.96 -15.51 -2.09
N ASP A 332 23.39 -15.87 -3.23
CA ASP A 332 23.02 -17.23 -3.60
C ASP A 332 23.58 -17.63 -4.98
N ALA A 333 23.43 -18.89 -5.38
CA ALA A 333 23.94 -19.40 -6.64
C ALA A 333 23.21 -18.89 -7.89
N ARG A 334 22.21 -18.00 -7.72
CA ARG A 334 21.37 -17.49 -8.81
C ARG A 334 21.91 -16.16 -9.32
N ALA A 335 21.62 -15.89 -10.58
CA ALA A 335 21.96 -14.62 -11.24
C ALA A 335 20.68 -13.77 -11.43
N TRP A 336 20.86 -12.47 -11.43
CA TRP A 336 19.84 -11.51 -11.82
C TRP A 336 20.02 -11.08 -13.27
N LEU A 337 18.92 -11.02 -14.01
CA LEU A 337 18.85 -10.53 -15.37
C LEU A 337 17.85 -9.38 -15.45
N TRP A 338 18.28 -8.21 -15.91
CA TRP A 338 17.42 -7.05 -16.19
C TRP A 338 17.24 -6.91 -17.69
N LEU A 339 15.99 -6.80 -18.11
CA LEU A 339 15.65 -6.53 -19.50
C LEU A 339 15.41 -5.03 -19.71
N ARG A 340 15.60 -4.57 -20.95
CA ARG A 340 15.41 -3.15 -21.32
C ARG A 340 13.96 -2.67 -21.20
N ASP A 341 12.99 -3.58 -21.28
CA ASP A 341 11.57 -3.29 -21.07
C ASP A 341 11.18 -3.16 -19.60
N GLY A 342 12.12 -3.34 -18.67
CA GLY A 342 11.91 -3.22 -17.21
C GLY A 342 11.60 -4.52 -16.51
N GLN A 343 11.57 -5.64 -17.21
CA GLN A 343 11.47 -6.95 -16.59
C GLN A 343 12.75 -7.29 -15.83
N ARG A 344 12.63 -8.08 -14.79
CA ARG A 344 13.73 -8.57 -13.96
C ARG A 344 13.50 -10.02 -13.58
N LEU A 345 14.46 -10.84 -13.87
CA LEU A 345 14.39 -12.30 -13.71
C LEU A 345 15.48 -12.79 -12.79
N LEU A 346 15.20 -13.85 -12.05
CA LEU A 346 16.14 -14.50 -11.13
C LEU A 346 16.20 -15.99 -11.46
N GLY A 347 17.41 -16.51 -11.63
CA GLY A 347 17.59 -17.93 -11.91
C GLY A 347 19.05 -18.32 -12.01
N THR A 348 19.29 -19.60 -12.32
CA THR A 348 20.64 -20.07 -12.62
C THR A 348 20.99 -19.70 -14.06
N LEU A 349 22.09 -18.96 -14.22
CA LEU A 349 22.56 -18.55 -15.53
C LEU A 349 23.23 -19.75 -16.23
N GLU A 350 22.66 -20.11 -17.35
CA GLU A 350 23.29 -21.02 -18.32
C GLU A 350 23.81 -20.15 -19.46
N SER A 351 25.11 -19.88 -19.49
CA SER A 351 25.72 -19.12 -20.57
C SER A 351 26.57 -20.03 -21.44
N GLY A 352 26.52 -19.76 -22.74
CA GLY A 352 27.61 -20.15 -23.63
C GLY A 352 28.84 -19.27 -23.38
N GLU A 353 29.63 -19.10 -24.40
CA GLU A 353 30.87 -18.32 -24.32
C GLU A 353 30.52 -16.82 -24.21
N LEU A 354 30.99 -16.16 -23.13
CA LEU A 354 30.97 -14.70 -22.97
C LEU A 354 32.37 -14.18 -23.30
N ARG A 355 32.47 -13.30 -24.30
CA ARG A 355 33.68 -12.57 -24.65
C ARG A 355 33.46 -11.08 -24.44
N PHE A 356 34.46 -10.40 -23.93
CA PHE A 356 34.44 -8.96 -23.73
C PHE A 356 35.61 -8.33 -24.49
N THR A 357 35.30 -7.53 -25.50
CA THR A 357 36.29 -6.84 -26.31
C THR A 357 36.53 -5.44 -25.79
N LEU A 358 37.74 -5.16 -25.33
CA LEU A 358 38.13 -3.81 -24.88
C LEU A 358 38.22 -2.83 -26.05
N HIS A 359 38.14 -1.54 -25.79
CA HIS A 359 38.34 -0.50 -26.80
C HIS A 359 39.74 -0.58 -27.49
N SER A 360 40.72 -1.21 -26.85
CA SER A 360 42.03 -1.51 -27.44
C SER A 360 41.98 -2.62 -28.47
N GLY A 361 40.89 -3.32 -28.65
CA GLY A 361 40.75 -4.50 -29.49
C GLY A 361 41.15 -5.82 -28.81
N ALA A 362 41.61 -5.77 -27.56
CA ALA A 362 41.94 -7.00 -26.82
C ALA A 362 40.69 -7.71 -26.39
N GLU A 363 40.59 -9.01 -26.66
CA GLU A 363 39.48 -9.88 -26.22
C GLU A 363 39.82 -10.54 -24.88
N LEU A 364 38.85 -10.53 -23.98
CA LEU A 364 38.91 -11.19 -22.68
C LEU A 364 37.83 -12.28 -22.61
N PRO A 365 38.21 -13.55 -22.42
CA PRO A 365 37.26 -14.58 -22.08
C PRO A 365 36.78 -14.34 -20.64
N VAL A 366 35.46 -14.34 -20.43
CA VAL A 366 34.87 -14.15 -19.12
C VAL A 366 34.36 -15.50 -18.61
N GLU A 367 35.19 -16.17 -17.83
CA GLU A 367 34.82 -17.49 -17.26
C GLU A 367 33.81 -17.39 -16.14
N LYS A 368 33.87 -16.29 -15.39
CA LYS A 368 32.95 -16.01 -14.28
C LYS A 368 32.40 -14.62 -14.43
N LEU A 369 31.10 -14.53 -14.61
CA LEU A 369 30.40 -13.26 -14.71
C LEU A 369 30.12 -12.73 -13.31
N ASP A 370 30.66 -11.54 -13.02
CA ASP A 370 30.29 -10.77 -11.84
C ASP A 370 29.10 -9.84 -12.20
N ARG A 371 29.37 -8.74 -12.88
CA ARG A 371 28.31 -7.82 -13.34
C ARG A 371 28.63 -7.34 -14.76
N LEU A 372 27.65 -7.43 -15.63
CA LEU A 372 27.70 -6.90 -16.98
C LEU A 372 26.56 -5.90 -17.15
N ILE A 373 26.89 -4.66 -17.47
CA ILE A 373 25.95 -3.59 -17.79
C ILE A 373 26.12 -3.26 -19.28
N LEU A 374 25.04 -3.48 -20.05
CA LEU A 374 25.08 -3.24 -21.48
C LEU A 374 24.87 -1.76 -21.79
N ALA A 375 25.43 -1.32 -22.91
CA ALA A 375 25.36 0.07 -23.35
C ALA A 375 23.94 0.60 -23.37
N LYS A 376 23.74 1.85 -22.91
CA LYS A 376 22.43 2.49 -22.86
C LYS A 376 21.85 2.57 -24.28
N SER A 377 20.62 2.11 -24.46
CA SER A 377 19.89 2.32 -25.70
C SER A 377 19.69 3.83 -25.95
N ALA A 378 19.82 4.26 -27.20
CA ALA A 378 19.53 5.63 -27.61
C ALA A 378 18.05 5.98 -27.44
N GLU A 379 17.16 4.98 -27.47
CA GLU A 379 15.73 5.17 -27.29
C GLU A 379 15.36 5.08 -25.80
N PRO A 380 14.56 6.04 -25.29
CA PRO A 380 14.02 5.92 -23.93
C PRO A 380 13.11 4.70 -23.85
N PRO A 381 13.06 4.00 -22.70
CA PRO A 381 12.12 2.91 -22.52
C PRO A 381 10.69 3.44 -22.74
N LEU A 382 9.91 2.66 -23.47
CA LEU A 382 8.48 2.97 -23.68
C LEU A 382 7.76 2.96 -22.32
N PRO A 383 6.77 3.83 -22.13
CA PRO A 383 5.95 3.78 -20.92
C PRO A 383 5.29 2.41 -20.82
N LEU A 384 5.17 1.92 -19.59
CA LEU A 384 4.55 0.62 -19.31
C LEU A 384 3.12 0.61 -19.84
N ALA A 385 2.87 -0.15 -20.90
CA ALA A 385 1.55 -0.27 -21.55
C ALA A 385 0.79 -1.54 -21.14
N HIS A 386 1.45 -2.45 -20.42
CA HIS A 386 0.92 -3.75 -20.03
C HIS A 386 1.03 -3.99 -18.53
N PRO A 387 0.19 -4.86 -17.95
CA PRO A 387 0.29 -5.21 -16.54
C PRO A 387 1.66 -5.79 -16.17
N LEU A 388 2.17 -5.38 -15.02
CA LEU A 388 3.40 -5.85 -14.40
C LEU A 388 3.05 -6.71 -13.19
N ILE A 389 3.61 -7.90 -13.10
CA ILE A 389 3.59 -8.72 -11.89
C ILE A 389 4.96 -8.69 -11.20
N GLU A 390 4.95 -8.68 -9.90
CA GLU A 390 6.12 -8.85 -9.04
C GLU A 390 5.92 -10.08 -8.17
N LEU A 391 6.88 -10.99 -8.17
CA LEU A 391 6.87 -12.21 -7.37
C LEU A 391 7.57 -11.99 -6.03
N LEU A 392 7.32 -12.88 -5.05
CA LEU A 392 7.92 -12.82 -3.71
C LEU A 392 9.45 -12.91 -3.76
N ASN A 393 10.01 -13.63 -4.72
CA ASN A 393 11.45 -13.71 -4.96
C ASN A 393 12.04 -12.42 -5.56
N GLY A 394 11.20 -11.44 -5.90
CA GLY A 394 11.58 -10.14 -6.48
C GLY A 394 11.65 -10.11 -8.00
N GLU A 395 11.29 -11.17 -8.69
CA GLU A 395 11.15 -11.14 -10.15
C GLU A 395 10.03 -10.19 -10.57
N ARG A 396 10.22 -9.53 -11.73
CA ARG A 396 9.23 -8.65 -12.36
C ARG A 396 9.01 -9.07 -13.79
N ILE A 397 7.77 -9.30 -14.15
CA ILE A 397 7.38 -9.82 -15.45
C ILE A 397 6.24 -8.97 -16.01
N ILE A 398 6.41 -8.48 -17.23
CA ILE A 398 5.34 -7.78 -17.95
C ILE A 398 4.50 -8.82 -18.67
N ILE A 399 3.20 -8.83 -18.39
CA ILE A 399 2.28 -9.84 -18.90
C ILE A 399 1.34 -9.26 -19.94
N GLN A 400 0.90 -10.13 -20.87
CA GLN A 400 -0.18 -9.88 -21.83
C GLN A 400 -1.30 -10.87 -21.52
N PRO A 401 -2.08 -10.64 -20.46
CA PRO A 401 -3.07 -11.60 -20.04
C PRO A 401 -4.22 -11.68 -21.04
N GLU A 402 -4.74 -12.88 -21.25
CA GLU A 402 -5.91 -13.14 -22.05
C GLU A 402 -7.07 -13.61 -21.15
N GLY A 403 -8.31 -13.26 -21.51
CA GLY A 403 -9.49 -13.64 -20.74
C GLY A 403 -9.68 -12.83 -19.45
N ASP A 404 -10.11 -13.51 -18.40
CA ASP A 404 -10.48 -12.90 -17.12
C ASP A 404 -9.51 -13.29 -16.00
N PHE A 405 -9.31 -12.38 -15.07
CA PHE A 405 -8.73 -12.69 -13.77
C PHE A 405 -9.76 -13.42 -12.93
N ASN A 406 -9.36 -14.56 -12.36
CA ASN A 406 -10.19 -15.38 -11.51
C ASN A 406 -9.61 -15.45 -10.10
N GLY A 407 -10.46 -15.24 -9.11
CA GLY A 407 -10.10 -15.31 -7.71
C GLY A 407 -11.27 -15.81 -6.85
N SER A 408 -10.98 -16.05 -5.57
CA SER A 408 -12.00 -16.38 -4.58
C SER A 408 -11.88 -15.43 -3.37
N SER A 409 -13.00 -14.89 -2.94
CA SER A 409 -13.15 -14.16 -1.68
C SER A 409 -13.78 -15.06 -0.62
N PRO A 410 -13.86 -14.63 0.65
CA PRO A 410 -14.61 -15.36 1.66
C PRO A 410 -16.11 -15.53 1.33
N TRP A 411 -16.62 -14.75 0.39
CA TRP A 411 -18.05 -14.74 0.02
C TRP A 411 -18.36 -15.43 -1.31
N GLY A 412 -17.33 -15.80 -2.07
CA GLY A 412 -17.51 -16.49 -3.35
C GLY A 412 -16.43 -16.17 -4.38
N ARG A 413 -16.66 -16.62 -5.61
CA ARG A 413 -15.73 -16.39 -6.72
C ARG A 413 -15.90 -15.00 -7.30
N ILE A 414 -14.83 -14.45 -7.86
CA ILE A 414 -14.81 -13.25 -8.68
C ILE A 414 -14.13 -13.57 -10.01
N SER A 415 -14.72 -13.10 -11.10
CA SER A 415 -14.16 -13.21 -12.45
C SER A 415 -14.33 -11.87 -13.15
N VAL A 416 -13.24 -11.19 -13.44
CA VAL A 416 -13.24 -9.86 -14.06
C VAL A 416 -12.19 -9.76 -15.16
N PRO A 417 -12.45 -9.00 -16.22
CA PRO A 417 -11.45 -8.76 -17.26
C PRO A 417 -10.18 -8.14 -16.65
N TRP A 418 -9.02 -8.57 -17.13
CA TRP A 418 -7.74 -8.02 -16.67
C TRP A 418 -7.64 -6.50 -16.82
N SER A 419 -8.33 -5.94 -17.82
CA SER A 419 -8.41 -4.50 -18.05
C SER A 419 -9.09 -3.73 -16.90
N GLU A 420 -9.87 -4.40 -16.08
CA GLU A 420 -10.56 -3.80 -14.94
C GLU A 420 -9.71 -3.78 -13.67
N LEU A 421 -8.60 -4.51 -13.65
CA LEU A 421 -7.70 -4.51 -12.51
C LEU A 421 -6.85 -3.25 -12.49
N ILE A 422 -6.80 -2.58 -11.36
CA ILE A 422 -5.80 -1.56 -11.04
C ILE A 422 -4.59 -2.22 -10.41
N ALA A 423 -4.83 -3.01 -9.38
CA ALA A 423 -3.79 -3.68 -8.64
C ALA A 423 -4.31 -4.92 -7.91
N LEU A 424 -3.40 -5.85 -7.67
CA LEU A 424 -3.55 -6.91 -6.68
C LEU A 424 -2.29 -6.90 -5.83
N GLN A 425 -2.43 -6.68 -4.53
CA GLN A 425 -1.30 -6.68 -3.60
C GLN A 425 -1.50 -7.70 -2.49
N LYS A 426 -0.52 -8.57 -2.35
CA LYS A 426 -0.47 -9.54 -1.25
C LYS A 426 0.39 -8.96 -0.12
N ALA A 427 -0.16 -8.86 1.07
CA ALA A 427 0.66 -8.52 2.23
C ALA A 427 1.62 -9.69 2.53
N ALA A 428 2.86 -9.35 2.92
CA ALA A 428 3.92 -10.33 3.11
C ALA A 428 3.57 -11.48 4.09
N ASN A 429 2.60 -11.26 4.98
CA ASN A 429 2.20 -12.20 6.04
C ASN A 429 0.73 -12.63 5.93
N GLU A 430 -0.01 -12.30 4.87
CA GLU A 430 -1.41 -12.69 4.76
C GLU A 430 -1.53 -14.06 4.07
N SER A 431 -1.81 -15.09 4.86
CA SER A 431 -2.29 -16.38 4.36
C SER A 431 -3.65 -16.31 3.66
N LEU A 432 -4.34 -15.18 3.73
CA LEU A 432 -5.72 -14.95 3.28
C LEU A 432 -5.83 -14.25 1.92
N GLY A 433 -4.76 -14.18 1.14
CA GLY A 433 -4.78 -13.60 -0.20
C GLY A 433 -4.35 -12.13 -0.26
N GLY A 434 -4.60 -11.49 -1.39
CA GLY A 434 -4.25 -10.10 -1.66
C GLY A 434 -5.47 -9.17 -1.71
N LEU A 435 -5.23 -7.88 -1.55
CA LEU A 435 -6.24 -6.86 -1.82
C LEU A 435 -6.31 -6.61 -3.33
N LEU A 436 -7.43 -6.97 -3.93
CA LEU A 436 -7.76 -6.69 -5.32
C LEU A 436 -8.42 -5.31 -5.40
N CYS A 437 -7.91 -4.47 -6.30
CA CYS A 437 -8.46 -3.15 -6.58
C CYS A 437 -8.90 -3.08 -8.04
N LEU A 438 -10.16 -2.71 -8.28
CA LEU A 438 -10.75 -2.60 -9.61
C LEU A 438 -10.97 -1.12 -10.00
N ARG A 439 -11.11 -0.88 -11.32
CA ARG A 439 -11.35 0.46 -11.89
C ARG A 439 -12.63 1.12 -11.41
N ASP A 440 -13.65 0.33 -11.10
CA ASP A 440 -14.92 0.83 -10.56
C ASP A 440 -14.85 1.29 -9.10
N GLY A 441 -13.69 1.11 -8.44
CA GLY A 441 -13.49 1.43 -7.03
C GLY A 441 -13.69 0.25 -6.07
N THR A 442 -14.04 -0.93 -6.58
CA THR A 442 -14.11 -2.16 -5.78
C THR A 442 -12.73 -2.50 -5.21
N ARG A 443 -12.71 -2.79 -3.91
CA ARG A 443 -11.52 -3.21 -3.14
C ARG A 443 -11.90 -4.41 -2.29
N VAL A 444 -11.37 -5.55 -2.59
CA VAL A 444 -11.78 -6.79 -1.91
C VAL A 444 -10.60 -7.73 -1.72
N ARG A 445 -10.59 -8.45 -0.61
CA ARG A 445 -9.61 -9.49 -0.35
C ARG A 445 -9.95 -10.73 -1.17
N VAL A 446 -8.99 -11.16 -1.98
CA VAL A 446 -9.12 -12.35 -2.82
C VAL A 446 -7.90 -13.24 -2.69
N LEU A 447 -8.14 -14.55 -2.78
CA LEU A 447 -7.12 -15.53 -3.09
C LEU A 447 -7.14 -15.68 -4.62
N PRO A 448 -6.06 -15.35 -5.33
CA PRO A 448 -5.94 -15.74 -6.72
C PRO A 448 -6.19 -17.24 -6.83
N GLN A 449 -6.79 -17.69 -7.91
CA GLN A 449 -7.04 -19.11 -8.11
C GLN A 449 -5.70 -19.85 -7.95
N ALA A 450 -5.62 -20.76 -6.95
CA ALA A 450 -4.38 -21.42 -6.59
C ALA A 450 -3.89 -22.30 -7.75
N GLY A 451 -2.62 -22.19 -8.08
CA GLY A 451 -1.94 -23.07 -9.03
C GLY A 451 -1.01 -22.31 -9.97
N LYS A 452 -0.23 -23.09 -10.71
CA LYS A 452 0.58 -22.58 -11.81
C LYS A 452 -0.35 -22.21 -12.95
N GLY A 453 -0.39 -20.94 -13.31
CA GLY A 453 -1.08 -20.44 -14.48
C GLY A 453 -0.08 -20.16 -15.59
N ARG A 454 -0.42 -20.54 -16.82
CA ARG A 454 0.37 -20.17 -17.99
C ARG A 454 -0.08 -18.78 -18.44
N ILE A 455 0.84 -17.83 -18.47
CA ILE A 455 0.59 -16.46 -18.86
C ILE A 455 1.52 -16.07 -20.01
N LYS A 456 0.96 -15.42 -21.01
CA LYS A 456 1.70 -14.80 -22.08
C LYS A 456 2.39 -13.56 -21.56
N THR A 457 3.69 -13.44 -21.81
CA THR A 457 4.50 -12.28 -21.43
C THR A 457 4.81 -11.42 -22.66
N LEU A 458 5.23 -10.18 -22.42
CA LEU A 458 5.51 -9.25 -23.51
C LEU A 458 6.68 -9.72 -24.39
N SER A 459 7.76 -10.22 -23.80
CA SER A 459 9.02 -10.51 -24.51
C SER A 459 9.59 -11.91 -24.25
N LEU A 460 8.97 -12.71 -23.36
CA LEU A 460 9.52 -14.01 -22.94
C LEU A 460 8.65 -15.20 -23.40
N GLY A 461 7.64 -14.93 -24.24
CA GLY A 461 6.66 -15.94 -24.65
C GLY A 461 5.73 -16.35 -23.51
N GLU A 462 5.22 -17.59 -23.57
CA GLU A 462 4.38 -18.15 -22.50
C GLU A 462 5.25 -18.59 -21.31
N GLN A 463 4.86 -18.16 -20.12
CA GLN A 463 5.54 -18.49 -18.87
C GLN A 463 4.55 -19.11 -17.88
N ASP A 464 5.00 -20.15 -17.17
CA ASP A 464 4.29 -20.65 -16.01
C ASP A 464 4.55 -19.73 -14.82
N ILE A 465 3.48 -19.28 -14.16
CA ILE A 465 3.56 -18.42 -12.98
C ILE A 465 2.79 -19.09 -11.85
N ASP A 466 3.43 -19.19 -10.70
CA ASP A 466 2.73 -19.61 -9.49
C ASP A 466 2.10 -18.37 -8.82
N PHE A 467 0.78 -18.27 -8.86
CA PHE A 467 0.06 -17.18 -8.23
C PHE A 467 0.18 -17.18 -6.69
N ALA A 468 0.62 -18.29 -6.09
CA ALA A 468 0.97 -18.30 -4.68
C ALA A 468 2.20 -17.43 -4.38
N GLU A 469 3.11 -17.30 -5.35
CA GLU A 469 4.32 -16.47 -5.27
C GLU A 469 4.08 -15.02 -5.72
N LEU A 470 2.87 -14.67 -6.14
CA LEU A 470 2.53 -13.31 -6.53
C LEU A 470 2.60 -12.38 -5.31
N ARG A 471 3.46 -11.37 -5.37
CA ARG A 471 3.53 -10.29 -4.38
C ARG A 471 2.58 -9.16 -4.73
N GLN A 472 2.64 -8.69 -5.96
CA GLN A 472 1.76 -7.64 -6.46
C GLN A 472 1.59 -7.73 -7.98
N LEU A 473 0.46 -7.23 -8.43
CA LEU A 473 0.16 -6.95 -9.82
C LEU A 473 -0.22 -5.48 -9.93
N ILE A 474 0.29 -4.79 -10.92
CA ILE A 474 0.01 -3.38 -11.21
C ILE A 474 -0.36 -3.28 -12.68
N THR A 475 -1.49 -2.65 -12.95
CA THR A 475 -1.93 -2.36 -14.33
C THR A 475 -1.74 -0.88 -14.62
N PRO A 476 -1.06 -0.51 -15.73
CA PRO A 476 -0.94 0.89 -16.10
C PRO A 476 -2.32 1.50 -16.32
N LEU A 477 -2.54 2.64 -15.72
CA LEU A 477 -3.78 3.40 -15.88
C LEU A 477 -3.53 4.63 -16.74
N ALA A 478 -4.36 4.83 -17.75
CA ALA A 478 -4.63 6.19 -18.19
C ALA A 478 -5.34 6.89 -17.01
N MET A 479 -4.70 7.93 -16.47
CA MET A 479 -5.28 8.73 -15.38
C MET A 479 -6.63 9.27 -15.82
N THR A 480 -7.69 8.69 -15.29
CA THR A 480 -9.00 9.34 -15.32
C THR A 480 -9.05 10.21 -14.07
N THR A 481 -9.04 11.51 -14.26
CA THR A 481 -9.45 12.48 -13.24
C THR A 481 -10.94 12.26 -12.99
N ALA A 482 -11.29 11.38 -12.06
CA ALA A 482 -12.63 11.37 -11.51
C ALA A 482 -12.70 12.56 -10.53
N GLU A 483 -13.60 13.48 -10.78
CA GLU A 483 -13.92 14.54 -9.82
C GLU A 483 -14.43 13.88 -8.53
N GLU A 484 -13.79 14.24 -7.41
CA GLU A 484 -14.05 13.62 -6.08
C GLU A 484 -15.45 13.91 -5.53
N ASP A 485 -16.07 14.96 -6.00
CA ASP A 485 -17.38 15.45 -5.55
C ASP A 485 -18.56 14.99 -6.43
N ALA A 486 -18.31 14.14 -7.44
CA ALA A 486 -19.39 13.56 -8.19
C ALA A 486 -20.11 12.53 -7.32
N GLU A 487 -21.42 12.67 -7.19
CA GLU A 487 -22.27 11.66 -6.56
C GLU A 487 -21.98 10.29 -7.19
N PRO A 488 -21.92 9.21 -6.39
CA PRO A 488 -21.54 7.91 -6.92
C PRO A 488 -22.53 7.48 -8.00
N ALA A 489 -22.02 7.24 -9.21
CA ALA A 489 -22.85 6.75 -10.32
C ALA A 489 -23.40 5.33 -10.07
N THR A 490 -22.87 4.63 -9.07
CA THR A 490 -23.20 3.24 -8.73
C THR A 490 -23.14 3.06 -7.22
N SER A 491 -24.03 2.23 -6.67
CA SER A 491 -24.02 1.90 -5.25
C SER A 491 -22.68 1.31 -4.82
N PHE A 492 -22.24 1.64 -3.61
CA PHE A 492 -21.11 0.99 -3.00
C PHE A 492 -21.36 0.62 -1.53
N LEU A 493 -20.70 -0.44 -1.09
CA LEU A 493 -20.73 -0.93 0.27
C LEU A 493 -19.32 -0.89 0.86
N ASP A 494 -19.17 -0.20 1.99
CA ASP A 494 -17.96 -0.28 2.81
C ASP A 494 -18.14 -1.39 3.84
N LEU A 495 -17.13 -2.25 3.94
CA LEU A 495 -17.13 -3.42 4.81
C LEU A 495 -15.99 -3.35 5.81
N ILE A 496 -16.13 -4.10 6.90
CA ILE A 496 -15.05 -4.28 7.89
C ILE A 496 -13.75 -4.70 7.19
N GLY A 497 -12.61 -4.21 7.70
CA GLY A 497 -11.30 -4.51 7.14
C GLY A 497 -10.93 -3.67 5.91
N GLY A 498 -11.59 -2.53 5.71
CA GLY A 498 -11.26 -1.55 4.66
C GLY A 498 -11.63 -2.01 3.25
N GLN A 499 -12.49 -3.01 3.13
CA GLN A 499 -12.98 -3.48 1.85
C GLN A 499 -14.13 -2.60 1.37
N ARG A 500 -14.22 -2.38 0.06
CA ARG A 500 -15.31 -1.68 -0.60
C ARG A 500 -15.78 -2.49 -1.79
N LEU A 501 -17.06 -2.63 -1.93
CA LEU A 501 -17.68 -3.25 -3.10
C LEU A 501 -18.50 -2.21 -3.85
N VAL A 502 -18.24 -2.02 -5.11
CA VAL A 502 -19.13 -1.30 -6.01
C VAL A 502 -20.11 -2.32 -6.56
N ALA A 503 -21.31 -2.31 -5.97
CA ALA A 503 -22.31 -3.36 -6.18
C ALA A 503 -23.68 -2.84 -5.78
N ARG A 504 -24.72 -3.37 -6.40
CA ARG A 504 -26.10 -3.16 -5.97
C ARG A 504 -26.54 -4.24 -5.00
N ILE A 505 -27.41 -3.89 -4.08
CA ILE A 505 -28.14 -4.87 -3.28
C ILE A 505 -29.25 -5.46 -4.16
N SER A 506 -29.24 -6.78 -4.33
CA SER A 506 -30.22 -7.50 -5.15
C SER A 506 -31.41 -8.04 -4.34
N ALA A 507 -31.45 -7.83 -3.02
CA ALA A 507 -32.61 -8.11 -2.19
C ALA A 507 -33.76 -7.15 -2.53
N ALA A 508 -34.98 -7.63 -2.48
CA ALA A 508 -36.18 -6.80 -2.71
C ALA A 508 -36.35 -5.76 -1.61
N THR A 509 -36.07 -6.13 -0.38
CA THR A 509 -36.19 -5.29 0.83
C THR A 509 -35.04 -5.57 1.79
N LEU A 510 -34.71 -4.56 2.60
CA LEU A 510 -33.91 -4.67 3.83
C LEU A 510 -34.86 -4.38 5.02
N THR A 511 -34.84 -5.21 6.04
CA THR A 511 -35.70 -5.04 7.20
C THR A 511 -34.92 -4.54 8.41
N LEU A 512 -35.29 -3.38 8.92
CA LEU A 512 -34.74 -2.81 10.14
C LEU A 512 -35.76 -3.00 11.28
N THR A 513 -35.38 -3.67 12.36
CA THR A 513 -36.16 -3.75 13.58
C THR A 513 -35.94 -2.46 14.36
N THR A 514 -36.99 -1.60 14.36
CA THR A 514 -37.01 -0.32 15.06
C THR A 514 -37.70 -0.48 16.42
N GLU A 515 -37.70 0.57 17.25
CA GLU A 515 -38.42 0.61 18.54
C GLU A 515 -39.94 0.41 18.38
N VAL A 516 -40.48 0.73 17.19
CA VAL A 516 -41.93 0.60 16.91
C VAL A 516 -42.28 -0.67 16.10
N GLY A 517 -41.27 -1.51 15.85
CA GLY A 517 -41.41 -2.76 15.11
C GLY A 517 -40.59 -2.83 13.82
N PRO A 518 -40.72 -3.94 13.07
CA PRO A 518 -39.95 -4.13 11.84
C PRO A 518 -40.44 -3.20 10.72
N LEU A 519 -39.47 -2.55 10.03
CA LEU A 519 -39.74 -1.70 8.88
C LEU A 519 -38.95 -2.23 7.69
N SER A 520 -39.68 -2.59 6.62
CA SER A 520 -39.06 -3.06 5.38
C SER A 520 -38.84 -1.89 4.41
N LEU A 521 -37.57 -1.67 4.02
CA LEU A 521 -37.13 -0.62 3.10
C LEU A 521 -36.71 -1.25 1.80
N THR A 522 -37.07 -0.66 0.66
CA THR A 522 -36.46 -1.05 -0.61
C THR A 522 -35.03 -0.48 -0.65
N PRO A 523 -33.99 -1.23 -1.06
CA PRO A 523 -32.63 -0.72 -1.11
C PRO A 523 -32.50 0.59 -1.88
N ALA A 524 -33.24 0.76 -2.98
CA ALA A 524 -33.23 1.98 -3.79
C ALA A 524 -33.83 3.21 -3.10
N SER A 525 -34.63 3.05 -2.04
CA SER A 525 -35.17 4.17 -1.25
C SER A 525 -34.18 4.72 -0.26
N ILE A 526 -33.08 4.00 0.02
CA ILE A 526 -32.06 4.36 0.98
C ILE A 526 -31.00 5.19 0.24
N ARG A 527 -30.71 6.39 0.72
CA ARG A 527 -29.60 7.23 0.28
C ARG A 527 -28.31 6.69 0.86
N GLU A 528 -28.32 6.53 2.16
CA GLU A 528 -27.18 6.02 2.92
C GLU A 528 -27.68 5.15 4.08
N LEU A 529 -27.02 4.01 4.30
CA LEU A 529 -27.18 3.17 5.47
C LEU A 529 -25.85 3.11 6.19
N ARG A 530 -25.79 3.56 7.45
CA ARG A 530 -24.56 3.61 8.25
C ARG A 530 -24.68 2.75 9.49
N ASP A 531 -23.64 2.02 9.82
CA ASP A 531 -23.50 1.36 11.11
C ASP A 531 -23.30 2.42 12.21
N VAL A 532 -24.16 2.42 13.19
CA VAL A 532 -24.13 3.30 14.37
C VAL A 532 -24.05 2.49 15.68
N SER A 533 -23.58 1.25 15.59
CA SER A 533 -23.38 0.39 16.76
C SER A 533 -22.30 0.96 17.68
N GLU A 534 -22.55 0.97 18.98
CA GLU A 534 -21.58 1.41 20.00
C GLU A 534 -20.42 0.43 20.16
N ASP A 535 -20.65 -0.87 19.92
CA ASP A 535 -19.65 -1.94 20.01
C ASP A 535 -19.48 -2.62 18.66
N GLU A 536 -18.29 -2.56 18.12
CA GLU A 536 -17.91 -3.20 16.84
C GLU A 536 -18.06 -4.75 16.88
N ASN A 537 -18.04 -5.35 18.06
CA ASN A 537 -18.18 -6.78 18.26
C ASN A 537 -19.63 -7.20 18.61
N SER A 538 -20.57 -6.26 18.65
CA SER A 538 -21.97 -6.58 18.91
C SER A 538 -22.52 -7.58 17.90
N PRO A 539 -23.17 -8.65 18.34
CA PRO A 539 -23.81 -9.61 17.44
C PRO A 539 -24.97 -8.99 16.66
N ALA A 540 -25.62 -7.97 17.21
CA ALA A 540 -26.67 -7.18 16.56
C ALA A 540 -26.12 -5.81 16.19
N ARG A 541 -26.00 -5.53 14.90
CA ARG A 541 -25.59 -4.23 14.38
C ARG A 541 -26.78 -3.31 14.24
N PHE A 542 -26.64 -2.08 14.76
CA PHE A 542 -27.61 -1.02 14.60
C PHE A 542 -27.22 -0.10 13.45
N PHE A 543 -28.20 0.17 12.59
CA PHE A 543 -28.00 1.00 11.41
C PHE A 543 -28.89 2.24 11.47
N GLU A 544 -28.39 3.31 10.89
CA GLU A 544 -29.13 4.51 10.54
C GLU A 544 -29.29 4.55 9.03
N ALA A 545 -30.53 4.50 8.56
CA ALA A 545 -30.91 4.62 7.17
C ALA A 545 -31.42 6.02 6.88
N ASP A 546 -30.72 6.75 6.03
CA ASP A 546 -31.15 8.02 5.47
C ASP A 546 -31.83 7.77 4.13
N LEU A 547 -33.04 8.31 3.96
CA LEU A 547 -33.89 7.98 2.83
C LEU A 547 -33.90 9.09 1.78
N TRP A 548 -33.90 8.73 0.50
CA TRP A 548 -34.02 9.68 -0.60
C TRP A 548 -35.31 10.53 -0.57
N GLY A 549 -36.38 9.99 0.00
CA GLY A 549 -37.65 10.72 0.19
C GLY A 549 -37.70 11.62 1.41
N GLY A 550 -36.60 11.78 2.12
CA GLY A 550 -36.48 12.46 3.39
C GLY A 550 -36.81 11.54 4.58
N GLY A 551 -36.20 11.82 5.71
CA GLY A 551 -36.37 11.07 6.94
C GLY A 551 -35.25 10.07 7.21
N VAL A 552 -35.06 9.78 8.49
CA VAL A 552 -34.04 8.89 9.02
C VAL A 552 -34.70 7.77 9.82
N VAL A 553 -34.27 6.53 9.58
CA VAL A 553 -34.77 5.35 10.30
C VAL A 553 -33.59 4.68 11.02
N ARG A 554 -33.73 4.38 12.29
CA ARG A 554 -32.74 3.64 13.08
C ARG A 554 -33.32 2.30 13.54
N GLY A 555 -32.50 1.25 13.40
CA GLY A 555 -32.92 -0.08 13.84
C GLY A 555 -31.82 -1.13 13.64
N ALA A 556 -32.06 -2.32 14.18
CA ALA A 556 -31.21 -3.48 13.96
C ALA A 556 -31.53 -4.11 12.59
N LEU A 557 -30.53 -4.42 11.80
CA LEU A 557 -30.74 -5.13 10.53
C LEU A 557 -31.06 -6.60 10.83
N GLU A 558 -32.24 -7.05 10.43
CA GLU A 558 -32.71 -8.44 10.65
C GLU A 558 -32.05 -9.43 9.73
N ASP A 559 -31.67 -8.98 8.53
CA ASP A 559 -31.09 -9.83 7.52
C ASP A 559 -29.70 -10.30 7.97
N SER A 560 -29.50 -11.60 8.15
CA SER A 560 -28.20 -12.15 8.52
C SER A 560 -27.17 -12.07 7.36
N ARG A 561 -27.66 -12.00 6.12
CA ARG A 561 -26.87 -11.91 4.90
C ARG A 561 -27.53 -10.97 3.90
N ILE A 562 -26.70 -10.22 3.20
CA ILE A 562 -27.12 -9.27 2.17
C ILE A 562 -26.60 -9.79 0.83
N ARG A 563 -27.49 -10.03 -0.12
CA ARG A 563 -27.12 -10.41 -1.46
C ARG A 563 -26.76 -9.18 -2.27
N VAL A 564 -25.55 -9.18 -2.80
CA VAL A 564 -24.98 -8.11 -3.60
C VAL A 564 -24.55 -8.62 -4.97
N GLU A 565 -24.74 -7.77 -5.98
CA GLU A 565 -24.34 -8.03 -7.34
C GLU A 565 -23.46 -6.90 -7.85
N GLY A 566 -22.21 -7.22 -8.13
CA GLY A 566 -21.19 -6.31 -8.66
C GLY A 566 -20.59 -6.87 -9.95
N ARG A 567 -19.58 -6.18 -10.45
CA ARG A 567 -18.91 -6.57 -11.68
C ARG A 567 -18.12 -7.86 -11.46
N GLY A 568 -18.57 -8.93 -12.12
CA GLY A 568 -17.91 -10.25 -12.05
C GLY A 568 -18.15 -11.04 -10.76
N PHE A 569 -19.11 -10.64 -9.93
CA PHE A 569 -19.47 -11.39 -8.74
C PHE A 569 -20.94 -11.21 -8.33
N VAL A 570 -21.47 -12.26 -7.71
CA VAL A 570 -22.74 -12.25 -6.97
C VAL A 570 -22.49 -12.95 -5.65
N TRP A 571 -22.59 -12.21 -4.54
CA TRP A 571 -22.23 -12.70 -3.22
C TRP A 571 -23.33 -12.52 -2.19
N ASP A 572 -23.34 -13.40 -1.20
CA ASP A 572 -24.13 -13.27 0.02
C ASP A 572 -23.19 -12.88 1.16
N ILE A 573 -23.18 -11.60 1.52
CA ILE A 573 -22.28 -11.03 2.52
C ILE A 573 -22.96 -11.06 3.88
N PRO A 574 -22.29 -11.49 4.96
CA PRO A 574 -22.84 -11.37 6.31
C PRO A 574 -23.13 -9.90 6.65
N ALA A 575 -24.34 -9.59 7.06
CA ALA A 575 -24.76 -8.22 7.37
C ALA A 575 -23.87 -7.54 8.42
N ARG A 576 -23.35 -8.31 9.37
CA ARG A 576 -22.38 -7.83 10.39
C ARG A 576 -21.09 -7.26 9.83
N GLN A 577 -20.78 -7.48 8.56
CA GLN A 577 -19.58 -6.93 7.91
C GLN A 577 -19.85 -5.58 7.23
N LEU A 578 -21.12 -5.20 7.06
CA LEU A 578 -21.48 -3.91 6.49
C LEU A 578 -21.21 -2.79 7.49
N LEU A 579 -20.49 -1.77 7.05
CA LEU A 579 -20.29 -0.51 7.78
C LEU A 579 -21.11 0.60 7.16
N ARG A 580 -21.24 0.62 5.84
CA ARG A 580 -21.90 1.68 5.11
C ARG A 580 -22.38 1.19 3.75
N LEU A 581 -23.57 1.62 3.36
CA LEU A 581 -24.08 1.54 1.99
C LEU A 581 -24.37 2.96 1.53
N VAL A 582 -23.98 3.29 0.31
CA VAL A 582 -24.37 4.54 -0.35
C VAL A 582 -24.93 4.21 -1.71
N ASN A 583 -26.10 4.72 -2.00
CA ASN A 583 -26.74 4.54 -3.29
C ASN A 583 -26.70 5.84 -4.10
N PRO A 584 -26.58 5.73 -5.44
CA PRO A 584 -26.74 6.87 -6.34
C PRO A 584 -28.18 7.39 -6.28
N ILE A 585 -28.35 8.61 -6.74
CA ILE A 585 -29.69 9.18 -6.91
C ILE A 585 -30.55 8.21 -7.72
N PRO A 586 -31.72 7.79 -7.22
CA PRO A 586 -32.56 6.87 -7.97
C PRO A 586 -33.01 7.52 -9.27
N VAL A 587 -33.05 6.73 -10.34
CA VAL A 587 -33.66 7.18 -11.59
C VAL A 587 -35.13 7.48 -11.30
N THR A 588 -35.46 8.77 -11.25
CA THR A 588 -36.80 9.25 -10.94
C THR A 588 -37.80 8.74 -11.99
N ASP A 589 -38.92 8.23 -11.51
CA ASP A 589 -39.98 7.82 -12.42
C ASP A 589 -40.56 9.05 -13.13
N ASN A 590 -41.25 8.82 -14.26
CA ASN A 590 -41.83 9.89 -15.06
C ASN A 590 -42.87 10.73 -14.31
N SER A 591 -43.43 10.23 -13.22
CA SER A 591 -44.43 10.94 -12.38
C SER A 591 -43.73 11.96 -11.48
N LEU A 592 -42.65 11.56 -10.84
CA LEU A 592 -41.84 12.44 -9.99
C LEU A 592 -41.13 13.52 -10.84
N MET A 593 -40.60 13.16 -12.01
CA MET A 593 -40.01 14.14 -12.94
C MET A 593 -41.01 15.20 -13.39
N ARG A 594 -42.23 14.80 -13.74
CA ARG A 594 -43.33 15.76 -14.04
C ARG A 594 -43.67 16.64 -12.85
N ARG A 595 -43.74 16.10 -11.64
CA ARG A 595 -43.99 16.86 -10.40
C ARG A 595 -42.86 17.88 -10.16
N ILE A 596 -41.58 17.49 -10.27
CA ILE A 596 -40.43 18.40 -10.14
C ILE A 596 -40.50 19.49 -11.20
N GLY A 597 -40.76 19.14 -12.45
CA GLY A 597 -40.93 20.12 -13.54
C GLY A 597 -42.05 21.13 -13.27
N GLN A 598 -43.18 20.67 -12.73
CA GLN A 598 -44.27 21.56 -12.35
C GLN A 598 -43.89 22.50 -11.18
N LEU A 599 -43.24 21.97 -10.15
CA LEU A 599 -42.76 22.79 -9.04
C LEU A 599 -41.70 23.83 -9.48
N ILE A 600 -40.82 23.50 -10.43
CA ILE A 600 -39.88 24.46 -11.03
C ILE A 600 -40.65 25.57 -11.77
N GLN A 601 -41.68 25.25 -12.53
CA GLN A 601 -42.51 26.26 -13.18
C GLN A 601 -43.21 27.14 -12.12
N ASP A 602 -43.68 26.55 -11.05
CA ASP A 602 -44.40 27.24 -9.96
C ASP A 602 -43.48 28.21 -9.19
N LEU A 603 -42.13 28.08 -9.26
CA LEU A 603 -41.17 29.09 -8.73
C LEU A 603 -41.34 30.46 -9.41
N GLY A 604 -41.80 30.50 -10.65
CA GLY A 604 -42.09 31.72 -11.39
C GLY A 604 -43.55 32.16 -11.33
N HIS A 605 -44.41 31.52 -10.51
CA HIS A 605 -45.84 31.84 -10.48
C HIS A 605 -46.10 33.24 -9.94
N GLU A 606 -47.13 33.94 -10.46
CA GLU A 606 -47.48 35.30 -10.05
C GLU A 606 -47.80 35.41 -8.56
N GLN A 607 -48.47 34.41 -8.01
CA GLN A 607 -48.85 34.38 -6.59
C GLN A 607 -47.66 33.97 -5.70
N TRP A 608 -47.29 34.81 -4.74
CA TRP A 608 -46.21 34.57 -3.78
C TRP A 608 -46.39 33.24 -3.02
N LYS A 609 -47.62 32.93 -2.57
CA LYS A 609 -47.91 31.67 -1.84
C LYS A 609 -47.59 30.43 -2.65
N THR A 610 -47.79 30.43 -3.95
CA THR A 610 -47.48 29.32 -4.85
C THR A 610 -45.97 29.17 -4.97
N ARG A 611 -45.21 30.28 -5.14
CA ARG A 611 -43.77 30.26 -5.17
C ARG A 611 -43.11 29.68 -3.92
N GLU A 612 -43.66 30.11 -2.72
CA GLU A 612 -43.15 29.59 -1.43
C GLU A 612 -43.46 28.10 -1.24
N ALA A 613 -44.68 27.67 -1.61
CA ALA A 613 -45.04 26.27 -1.53
C ALA A 613 -44.16 25.41 -2.47
N ALA A 614 -43.88 25.90 -3.67
CA ALA A 614 -42.96 25.23 -4.62
C ALA A 614 -41.52 25.16 -4.08
N THR A 615 -41.03 26.28 -3.51
CA THR A 615 -39.68 26.31 -2.89
C THR A 615 -39.58 25.30 -1.74
N THR A 616 -40.57 25.24 -0.88
CA THR A 616 -40.63 24.29 0.24
C THR A 616 -40.70 22.85 -0.26
N ALA A 617 -41.55 22.56 -1.25
CA ALA A 617 -41.70 21.22 -1.80
C ALA A 617 -40.42 20.75 -2.53
N LEU A 618 -39.72 21.66 -3.24
CA LEU A 618 -38.44 21.33 -3.88
C LEU A 618 -37.33 21.10 -2.86
N ARG A 619 -37.33 21.86 -1.75
CA ARG A 619 -36.39 21.64 -0.64
C ARG A 619 -36.64 20.28 0.03
N GLU A 620 -37.91 19.92 0.25
CA GLU A 620 -38.28 18.60 0.78
C GLU A 620 -37.90 17.44 -0.14
N LEU A 621 -37.88 17.66 -1.47
CA LEU A 621 -37.41 16.68 -2.42
C LEU A 621 -35.86 16.56 -2.44
N GLY A 622 -35.16 17.59 -1.96
CA GLY A 622 -33.70 17.59 -1.78
C GLY A 622 -32.93 17.08 -2.98
N PRO A 623 -32.07 16.08 -2.79
CA PRO A 623 -31.22 15.53 -3.85
C PRO A 623 -31.98 15.01 -5.07
N LEU A 624 -33.21 14.55 -4.89
CA LEU A 624 -34.03 14.04 -6.01
C LEU A 624 -34.36 15.12 -7.06
N ALA A 625 -34.46 16.38 -6.63
CA ALA A 625 -34.72 17.51 -7.50
C ALA A 625 -33.46 18.14 -8.09
N ARG A 626 -32.27 17.89 -7.49
CA ARG A 626 -31.04 18.64 -7.75
C ARG A 626 -30.64 18.68 -9.23
N GLY A 627 -30.68 17.55 -9.94
CA GLY A 627 -30.36 17.49 -11.36
C GLY A 627 -31.30 18.35 -12.21
N SER A 628 -32.60 18.30 -11.91
CA SER A 628 -33.61 19.13 -12.60
C SER A 628 -33.48 20.61 -12.26
N LEU A 629 -33.11 20.97 -11.02
CA LEU A 629 -32.81 22.34 -10.62
C LEU A 629 -31.59 22.89 -11.32
N GLN A 630 -30.51 22.12 -11.45
CA GLN A 630 -29.30 22.52 -12.19
C GLN A 630 -29.60 22.78 -13.68
N GLU A 631 -30.40 21.93 -14.30
CA GLU A 631 -30.76 22.11 -15.70
C GLU A 631 -31.70 23.31 -15.90
N ALA A 632 -32.66 23.52 -14.99
CA ALA A 632 -33.52 24.67 -14.99
C ALA A 632 -32.73 25.97 -14.79
N LEU A 633 -31.73 25.98 -13.92
CA LEU A 633 -30.88 27.16 -13.68
C LEU A 633 -30.15 27.59 -14.97
N LYS A 634 -29.63 26.63 -15.76
CA LYS A 634 -28.95 26.94 -17.03
C LYS A 634 -29.85 27.63 -18.04
N SER A 635 -31.16 27.39 -18.01
CA SER A 635 -32.16 27.92 -18.93
C SER A 635 -33.03 29.02 -18.33
N ALA A 636 -32.82 29.37 -17.04
CA ALA A 636 -33.63 30.37 -16.37
C ALA A 636 -33.42 31.76 -16.93
N THR A 637 -34.49 32.39 -17.41
CA THR A 637 -34.52 33.78 -17.96
C THR A 637 -35.06 34.78 -16.93
N ASP A 638 -35.84 34.33 -15.96
CA ASP A 638 -36.40 35.14 -14.88
C ASP A 638 -35.40 35.21 -13.71
N ALA A 639 -35.05 36.42 -13.29
CA ALA A 639 -34.06 36.65 -12.23
C ALA A 639 -34.51 36.14 -10.84
N GLU A 640 -35.80 36.19 -10.54
CA GLU A 640 -36.35 35.67 -9.26
C GLU A 640 -36.33 34.14 -9.24
N VAL A 641 -36.67 33.50 -10.38
CA VAL A 641 -36.57 32.04 -10.51
C VAL A 641 -35.13 31.60 -10.43
N ALA A 642 -34.20 32.25 -11.12
CA ALA A 642 -32.76 31.94 -11.05
C ALA A 642 -32.23 32.04 -9.60
N ARG A 643 -32.56 33.11 -8.88
CA ARG A 643 -32.16 33.31 -7.50
C ARG A 643 -32.69 32.18 -6.59
N ARG A 644 -33.96 31.79 -6.72
CA ARG A 644 -34.55 30.69 -5.93
C ARG A 644 -33.93 29.33 -6.25
N LEU A 645 -33.61 29.08 -7.51
CA LEU A 645 -32.91 27.88 -7.92
C LEU A 645 -31.49 27.83 -7.31
N GLU A 646 -30.77 28.94 -7.31
CA GLU A 646 -29.45 29.07 -6.67
C GLU A 646 -29.54 28.83 -5.16
N GLU A 647 -30.52 29.43 -4.47
CA GLU A 647 -30.76 29.21 -3.05
C GLU A 647 -31.04 27.74 -2.73
N LEU A 648 -31.89 27.06 -3.52
CA LEU A 648 -32.19 25.65 -3.35
C LEU A 648 -30.97 24.74 -3.62
N LEU A 649 -30.05 25.13 -4.51
CA LEU A 649 -28.83 24.39 -4.81
C LEU A 649 -27.70 24.64 -3.81
N GLN A 650 -27.74 25.78 -3.08
CA GLN A 650 -26.76 26.16 -2.05
C GLN A 650 -27.14 25.69 -0.66
N ASP A 651 -28.41 25.30 -0.43
CA ASP A 651 -28.88 24.79 0.85
C ASP A 651 -28.09 23.50 1.18
N PRO A 652 -27.19 23.51 2.19
CA PRO A 652 -26.52 22.28 2.59
C PRO A 652 -27.56 21.34 3.20
N GLU A 653 -27.55 20.09 2.80
CA GLU A 653 -28.37 19.01 3.33
C GLU A 653 -28.16 18.78 4.84
#